data_90404f57dcb20d6929319aef84a2b658
#
_entry.id   90404f57dcb20d6929319aef84a2b658
#
_cell.length_a   1.000
_cell.length_b   1.000
_cell.length_c   1.000
_cell.angle_alpha   90.00
_cell.angle_beta   90.00
_cell.angle_gamma   90.00
#
_symmetry.space_group_name_H-M   'P 1'
#
loop_
_entity.id
_entity.type
_entity.pdbx_description
1 polymer ?
#
loop_
_entity_poly.entity_id
_entity_poly.type
_entity_poly.pdbx_seq_one_letter_code
_entity_poly.pdbx_strand_id
1 'polypeptide(L)'
;MAVAISTLAPSTMSADVRAQQVETTSPSALKLTAQNFNIPAAGPLRFVFSVTDTTILESLLSVSNSVVRLSLGTKVLGGEQEVREIIAEPSLFTATDTLDFAIKDLDQKPDGQFEVIAQSTDLAPVVASRLTNSRDTGLAVGQQTDPKRIGFVGAGVYPIRIEILINQVVRAGQVSFVNRINLSTRLEPMPVSFVVTLSSTNTLQPDGSHKVDEVTREKISKLIELLELDSQLISTQLSPQVIDGLSKSKDPIDQDLLTRLNAAIGQATLVDSTYLAFDPSSAQKNNRAVEFKTLLELGKNSLSSRFASSDVTPNVWIAGAPLDQPGVDLLSDSGYTSVVMLPKAGATLGVAEKTARPFRLVSKDKTLSLYVADNNYAIQLSDQNDNSFITASAIAAQLLALRDKIESDGGTPSLRRVMLTTQDGSVINSNLIHEILLILKRVPQQISIKTLADLPPPRQDAIKPNLRLKDSTQFNTRMNDIDKLRSDLHKLDSTLDGNSATWTLWNERLMVMSSDPLSTEQRVQFATQTREELKKLRTAVTLEEGTTFTLGSKQSQLRLNLQNLSNEDLTVLVKVESQKLQFVNPNAVVRVPANSSNGLTIDVVALSNGLFPVDVRIFTADGSSQLGKKIEVSARVNALAGLGRVVSGVALLLLLTWWAAHFRRKYRTRVSQTHPVVNSES
;
A
#
# COMPACT_ATOMS: atom_id res chain seq x y z
N MET A 1 -16.77 -1.08 62.21
CA MET A 1 -15.57 -1.11 63.03
C MET A 1 -14.54 -0.21 62.36
N ALA A 2 -14.49 1.04 62.83
CA ALA A 2 -13.65 2.10 62.26
C ALA A 2 -12.37 2.14 63.08
N VAL A 3 -11.21 2.12 62.38
CA VAL A 3 -9.91 2.36 63.02
C VAL A 3 -9.39 3.69 62.53
N ALA A 4 -9.31 4.63 63.44
CA ALA A 4 -8.69 5.93 63.28
C ALA A 4 -7.17 5.78 63.42
N ILE A 5 -6.38 6.32 62.47
CA ILE A 5 -4.95 6.50 62.57
C ILE A 5 -4.66 7.98 62.66
N SER A 6 -4.14 8.40 63.78
CA SER A 6 -3.74 9.76 64.12
C SER A 6 -2.46 10.15 63.37
N THR A 7 -2.47 11.34 62.81
CA THR A 7 -1.36 12.03 62.18
C THR A 7 -0.45 12.69 63.24
N LEU A 8 0.83 12.34 63.24
CA LEU A 8 1.88 13.11 63.88
C LEU A 8 2.56 14.00 62.85
N ALA A 9 2.54 15.28 63.02
CA ALA A 9 3.28 16.28 62.26
C ALA A 9 4.72 16.37 62.78
N PRO A 10 5.73 16.46 61.93
CA PRO A 10 7.06 16.96 62.31
C PRO A 10 7.20 18.44 61.96
N SER A 11 7.78 19.12 62.90
CA SER A 11 8.12 20.52 62.99
C SER A 11 9.03 20.99 61.87
N THR A 12 8.72 22.19 61.36
CA THR A 12 9.46 23.00 60.42
C THR A 12 10.86 23.39 60.93
N MET A 13 11.91 23.01 60.21
CA MET A 13 13.16 23.74 60.12
C MET A 13 13.18 24.51 58.83
N SER A 14 13.13 25.83 58.92
CA SER A 14 13.37 26.77 57.83
C SER A 14 14.83 26.76 57.45
N ALA A 15 15.16 26.18 56.29
CA ALA A 15 16.41 26.49 55.60
C ALA A 15 16.01 27.28 54.37
N ASP A 16 16.35 28.60 54.40
CA ASP A 16 16.30 29.51 53.26
C ASP A 16 17.27 29.02 52.18
N VAL A 17 16.82 28.08 51.32
CA VAL A 17 17.43 27.81 50.03
C VAL A 17 16.72 28.71 49.03
N ARG A 18 17.36 29.82 48.66
CA ARG A 18 16.98 30.57 47.45
C ARG A 18 17.00 29.57 46.29
N ALA A 19 15.84 29.07 45.96
CA ALA A 19 15.59 28.43 44.68
C ALA A 19 15.79 29.50 43.63
N GLN A 20 16.91 29.50 42.91
CA GLN A 20 16.97 30.15 41.59
C GLN A 20 15.85 29.53 40.75
N GLN A 21 14.84 30.34 40.46
CA GLN A 21 13.87 30.04 39.43
C GLN A 21 14.67 29.80 38.11
N VAL A 22 14.84 28.56 37.77
CA VAL A 22 15.19 28.16 36.41
C VAL A 22 13.93 28.47 35.62
N GLU A 23 13.85 29.69 35.06
CA GLU A 23 12.84 30.01 34.04
C GLU A 23 13.02 28.95 32.95
N THR A 24 11.99 28.15 32.74
CA THR A 24 11.92 27.20 31.65
C THR A 24 12.14 27.94 30.34
N THR A 25 13.32 27.77 29.76
CA THR A 25 13.64 28.31 28.43
C THR A 25 12.65 27.71 27.44
N SER A 26 11.90 28.52 26.74
CA SER A 26 11.04 28.08 25.67
C SER A 26 11.91 27.62 24.50
N PRO A 27 12.00 26.32 24.18
CA PRO A 27 12.90 25.83 23.14
C PRO A 27 12.52 26.32 21.73
N SER A 28 11.34 26.89 21.56
CA SER A 28 10.83 27.39 20.29
C SER A 28 11.27 28.80 19.92
N ALA A 29 11.83 29.58 20.86
CA ALA A 29 12.16 30.99 20.64
C ALA A 29 13.42 31.22 19.79
N LEU A 30 14.31 30.23 19.67
CA LEU A 30 15.49 30.25 18.81
C LEU A 30 15.42 29.17 17.77
N LYS A 31 15.43 29.54 16.47
CA LYS A 31 15.41 28.61 15.35
C LYS A 31 16.75 28.66 14.62
N LEU A 32 17.54 27.58 14.71
CA LEU A 32 18.76 27.39 13.94
C LEU A 32 18.39 27.01 12.50
N THR A 33 18.83 27.76 11.51
CA THR A 33 18.47 27.59 10.09
C THR A 33 19.60 27.02 9.25
N ALA A 34 20.88 27.22 9.67
CA ALA A 34 22.01 26.62 9.02
C ALA A 34 23.22 26.50 9.96
N GLN A 35 24.06 25.50 9.74
CA GLN A 35 25.37 25.40 10.40
C GLN A 35 26.36 24.59 9.55
N ASN A 36 27.63 24.74 9.86
CA ASN A 36 28.66 23.82 9.41
C ASN A 36 28.67 22.60 10.34
N PHE A 37 27.97 21.52 9.94
CA PHE A 37 27.91 20.30 10.76
C PHE A 37 29.27 19.58 10.79
N ASN A 38 29.91 19.42 9.63
CA ASN A 38 31.22 18.75 9.51
C ASN A 38 32.33 19.81 9.47
N ILE A 39 33.25 19.73 10.42
CA ILE A 39 34.28 20.75 10.64
C ILE A 39 35.66 20.10 10.55
N PRO A 40 36.60 20.63 9.72
CA PRO A 40 37.99 20.21 9.74
C PRO A 40 38.71 20.69 11.01
N ALA A 41 39.91 20.18 11.24
CA ALA A 41 40.73 20.47 12.45
C ALA A 41 40.94 21.98 12.65
N ALA A 42 41.08 22.76 11.60
CA ALA A 42 41.15 24.21 11.66
C ALA A 42 40.20 24.78 10.61
N GLY A 43 38.98 25.09 11.01
CA GLY A 43 37.95 25.56 10.08
C GLY A 43 36.87 26.39 10.77
N PRO A 44 36.08 27.12 9.97
CA PRO A 44 35.03 27.97 10.55
C PRO A 44 33.88 27.11 11.08
N LEU A 45 33.44 27.48 12.26
CA LEU A 45 32.21 27.03 12.92
C LEU A 45 31.17 28.10 12.69
N ARG A 46 30.23 27.84 11.81
CA ARG A 46 29.24 28.81 11.37
C ARG A 46 27.85 28.40 11.79
N PHE A 47 27.10 29.31 12.40
CA PHE A 47 25.70 29.09 12.79
C PHE A 47 24.86 30.27 12.29
N VAL A 48 23.72 29.96 11.69
CA VAL A 48 22.73 30.94 11.27
C VAL A 48 21.43 30.63 11.98
N PHE A 49 20.85 31.59 12.66
CA PHE A 49 19.65 31.42 13.44
C PHE A 49 18.72 32.64 13.36
N SER A 50 17.44 32.41 13.64
CA SER A 50 16.43 33.45 13.83
C SER A 50 15.86 33.37 15.25
N VAL A 51 15.36 34.50 15.73
CA VAL A 51 14.61 34.60 16.99
C VAL A 51 13.14 34.75 16.62
N THR A 52 12.33 33.74 16.98
CA THR A 52 10.91 33.68 16.61
C THR A 52 10.01 34.44 17.58
N ASP A 53 10.47 34.66 18.82
CA ASP A 53 9.77 35.45 19.83
C ASP A 53 10.12 36.94 19.69
N THR A 54 9.14 37.74 19.34
CA THR A 54 9.30 39.18 19.11
C THR A 54 9.75 39.95 20.35
N THR A 55 9.32 39.55 21.54
CA THR A 55 9.70 40.19 22.81
C THR A 55 11.16 39.93 23.17
N ILE A 56 11.64 38.72 22.90
CA ILE A 56 13.06 38.35 23.05
C ILE A 56 13.88 39.12 22.01
N LEU A 57 13.42 39.19 20.75
CA LEU A 57 14.12 39.88 19.67
C LEU A 57 14.25 41.39 19.95
N GLU A 58 13.17 42.07 20.37
CA GLU A 58 13.22 43.49 20.75
C GLU A 58 14.16 43.75 21.93
N SER A 59 14.10 42.88 22.95
CA SER A 59 15.00 42.95 24.10
C SER A 59 16.45 42.68 23.70
N LEU A 60 16.69 41.71 22.80
CA LEU A 60 18.02 41.38 22.29
C LEU A 60 18.66 42.58 21.56
N LEU A 61 17.87 43.30 20.78
CA LEU A 61 18.36 44.49 20.00
C LEU A 61 18.49 45.74 20.83
N SER A 62 17.67 45.95 21.88
CA SER A 62 17.63 47.18 22.67
C SER A 62 18.55 47.18 23.88
N VAL A 63 18.86 46.00 24.45
CA VAL A 63 19.67 45.89 25.68
C VAL A 63 21.15 45.77 25.31
N SER A 64 21.97 46.71 25.79
CA SER A 64 23.41 46.79 25.47
C SER A 64 24.23 45.57 25.96
N ASN A 65 23.75 44.86 26.96
CA ASN A 65 24.39 43.64 27.53
C ASN A 65 23.79 42.32 26.96
N SER A 66 23.29 42.36 25.74
CA SER A 66 22.80 41.19 25.06
C SER A 66 23.93 40.47 24.35
N VAL A 67 24.03 39.14 24.58
CA VAL A 67 25.05 38.31 23.95
C VAL A 67 24.44 37.02 23.40
N VAL A 68 25.05 36.50 22.35
CA VAL A 68 24.85 35.12 21.89
C VAL A 68 26.01 34.29 22.41
N ARG A 69 25.73 33.29 23.20
CA ARG A 69 26.69 32.37 23.78
C ARG A 69 26.73 31.10 22.98
N LEU A 70 27.91 30.70 22.56
CA LEU A 70 28.20 29.43 21.94
C LEU A 70 28.99 28.58 22.94
N SER A 71 28.42 27.46 23.38
CA SER A 71 29.06 26.55 24.33
C SER A 71 29.31 25.20 23.68
N LEU A 72 30.56 24.70 23.76
CA LEU A 72 30.91 23.37 23.28
C LEU A 72 30.82 22.38 24.44
N GLY A 73 30.19 21.25 24.22
CA GLY A 73 30.13 20.17 25.22
C GLY A 73 31.26 19.17 25.09
N THR A 74 31.22 18.15 25.93
CA THR A 74 32.16 17.03 25.88
C THR A 74 31.96 16.18 24.64
N LYS A 75 33.04 15.58 24.13
CA LYS A 75 32.93 14.62 23.01
C LYS A 75 32.00 13.46 23.39
N VAL A 76 31.08 13.12 22.48
CA VAL A 76 30.17 11.97 22.61
C VAL A 76 30.99 10.66 22.54
N LEU A 77 30.92 9.82 23.59
CA LEU A 77 31.59 8.53 23.67
C LEU A 77 30.61 7.36 23.86
N GLY A 78 29.42 7.63 24.41
CA GLY A 78 28.38 6.65 24.67
C GLY A 78 27.56 6.23 23.41
N GLY A 79 27.94 6.76 22.25
CA GLY A 79 27.27 6.44 20.97
C GLY A 79 25.97 7.20 20.77
N GLU A 80 25.08 6.61 19.99
CA GLU A 80 23.79 7.24 19.62
C GLU A 80 22.88 7.51 20.83
N GLN A 81 22.98 6.70 21.86
CA GLN A 81 22.17 6.84 23.07
C GLN A 81 22.50 8.13 23.84
N GLU A 82 23.77 8.47 23.99
CA GLU A 82 24.22 9.72 24.64
C GLU A 82 23.72 10.94 23.85
N VAL A 83 23.73 10.89 22.52
CA VAL A 83 23.17 11.95 21.69
C VAL A 83 21.68 12.15 21.99
N ARG A 84 20.90 11.04 22.05
CA ARG A 84 19.48 11.10 22.39
C ARG A 84 19.22 11.65 23.79
N GLU A 85 20.01 11.25 24.76
CA GLU A 85 19.91 11.74 26.14
C GLU A 85 20.17 13.24 26.24
N ILE A 86 21.19 13.77 25.56
CA ILE A 86 21.48 15.20 25.52
C ILE A 86 20.34 16.00 24.85
N ILE A 87 19.68 15.43 23.83
CA ILE A 87 18.52 16.06 23.18
C ILE A 87 17.31 16.08 24.11
N ALA A 88 17.04 14.93 24.78
CA ALA A 88 15.89 14.79 25.67
C ALA A 88 16.03 15.61 26.96
N GLU A 89 17.25 15.70 27.48
CA GLU A 89 17.56 16.40 28.72
C GLU A 89 18.78 17.33 28.53
N PRO A 90 18.57 18.57 28.01
CA PRO A 90 19.64 19.54 27.79
C PRO A 90 20.45 19.93 29.02
N SER A 91 19.96 19.60 30.22
CA SER A 91 20.69 19.76 31.49
C SER A 91 21.94 18.84 31.63
N LEU A 92 21.94 17.72 30.88
CA LEU A 92 23.11 16.81 30.82
C LEU A 92 24.28 17.41 30.03
N PHE A 93 24.04 18.49 29.29
CA PHE A 93 25.08 19.20 28.55
C PHE A 93 26.06 19.89 29.51
N THR A 94 27.31 19.48 29.48
CA THR A 94 28.41 20.11 30.25
C THR A 94 29.32 20.85 29.29
N ALA A 95 29.41 22.18 29.44
CA ALA A 95 30.29 23.01 28.63
C ALA A 95 31.76 22.76 28.96
N THR A 96 32.58 22.52 27.94
CA THR A 96 34.06 22.43 28.04
C THR A 96 34.74 23.73 27.61
N ASP A 97 34.10 24.50 26.72
CA ASP A 97 34.55 25.78 26.23
C ASP A 97 33.35 26.63 25.87
N THR A 98 33.51 27.97 25.98
CA THR A 98 32.40 28.91 25.78
C THR A 98 32.89 30.21 25.13
N LEU A 99 32.14 30.72 24.14
CA LEU A 99 32.40 31.98 23.48
C LEU A 99 31.16 32.86 23.55
N ASP A 100 31.33 34.13 23.94
CA ASP A 100 30.28 35.13 23.94
C ASP A 100 30.47 36.10 22.77
N PHE A 101 29.41 36.36 22.03
CA PHE A 101 29.34 37.30 20.92
C PHE A 101 28.36 38.42 21.28
N ALA A 102 28.81 39.63 21.34
CA ALA A 102 27.90 40.74 21.53
C ALA A 102 27.00 40.91 20.28
N ILE A 103 25.72 41.10 20.49
CA ILE A 103 24.75 41.12 19.37
C ILE A 103 25.08 42.24 18.34
N LYS A 104 25.61 43.33 18.80
CA LYS A 104 26.05 44.49 17.97
C LYS A 104 27.20 44.12 17.00
N ASP A 105 27.95 43.05 17.31
CA ASP A 105 29.10 42.58 16.54
C ASP A 105 28.72 41.45 15.57
N LEU A 106 27.44 41.07 15.55
CA LEU A 106 26.95 40.01 14.67
C LEU A 106 26.40 40.59 13.36
N ASP A 107 26.68 39.92 12.27
CA ASP A 107 26.07 40.24 10.99
C ASP A 107 24.57 39.87 10.98
N GLN A 108 23.72 40.88 10.91
CA GLN A 108 22.29 40.67 10.68
C GLN A 108 22.02 40.61 9.17
N LYS A 109 21.47 39.52 8.71
CA LYS A 109 21.09 39.33 7.32
C LYS A 109 19.80 40.07 6.97
N PRO A 110 19.54 40.37 5.68
CA PRO A 110 18.33 41.07 5.24
C PRO A 110 17.00 40.42 5.65
N ASP A 111 17.01 39.08 5.87
CA ASP A 111 15.87 38.29 6.33
C ASP A 111 15.69 38.24 7.87
N GLY A 112 16.46 39.06 8.60
CA GLY A 112 16.40 39.16 10.06
C GLY A 112 17.14 38.04 10.80
N GLN A 113 17.86 37.19 10.09
CA GLN A 113 18.69 36.15 10.71
C GLN A 113 20.02 36.73 11.21
N PHE A 114 20.58 36.08 12.23
CA PHE A 114 21.88 36.38 12.77
C PHE A 114 22.88 35.29 12.40
N GLU A 115 24.14 35.72 12.19
CA GLU A 115 25.23 34.80 11.89
C GLU A 115 26.32 34.88 12.95
N VAL A 116 26.72 33.71 13.48
CA VAL A 116 27.84 33.55 14.40
C VAL A 116 28.91 32.71 13.72
N ILE A 117 30.15 33.24 13.74
CA ILE A 117 31.31 32.53 13.19
C ILE A 117 32.40 32.45 14.28
N ALA A 118 32.81 31.22 14.60
CA ALA A 118 33.98 30.89 15.42
C ALA A 118 34.99 30.08 14.61
N GLN A 119 36.23 30.01 15.05
CA GLN A 119 37.25 29.14 14.45
C GLN A 119 37.48 27.94 15.35
N SER A 120 37.46 26.73 14.77
CA SER A 120 37.83 25.52 15.49
C SER A 120 39.36 25.45 15.69
N THR A 121 39.78 25.01 16.84
CA THR A 121 41.22 24.76 17.16
C THR A 121 41.37 23.47 17.90
N ASP A 122 42.54 22.83 17.79
CA ASP A 122 42.90 21.73 18.66
C ASP A 122 43.27 22.26 20.06
N LEU A 123 42.55 21.82 21.06
CA LEU A 123 43.12 21.84 22.42
C LEU A 123 44.17 20.77 22.43
N ALA A 124 45.46 21.17 22.60
CA ALA A 124 46.50 20.21 22.94
C ALA A 124 46.01 19.41 24.15
N PRO A 125 46.25 18.09 24.27
CA PRO A 125 45.91 17.34 25.47
C PRO A 125 46.68 17.97 26.65
N VAL A 126 46.03 18.90 27.33
CA VAL A 126 46.55 19.45 28.59
C VAL A 126 46.41 18.30 29.57
N VAL A 127 47.56 17.68 29.89
CA VAL A 127 47.67 16.90 31.08
C VAL A 127 46.99 17.67 32.19
N ALA A 128 45.96 17.10 32.81
CA ALA A 128 44.99 17.73 33.71
C ALA A 128 45.61 18.25 35.04
N SER A 129 46.74 18.92 35.01
CA SER A 129 47.47 19.40 36.17
C SER A 129 47.85 20.90 36.18
N ARG A 130 47.30 21.72 35.27
CA ARG A 130 47.57 23.16 35.32
C ARG A 130 46.39 24.02 34.88
N LEU A 131 45.24 23.91 35.54
CA LEU A 131 44.25 24.97 35.61
C LEU A 131 44.30 25.63 37.00
N THR A 132 45.46 26.10 37.40
CA THR A 132 45.58 27.04 38.50
C THR A 132 46.45 28.20 38.06
N ASN A 133 45.79 29.36 37.98
CA ASN A 133 46.36 30.68 38.01
C ASN A 133 47.27 31.12 36.83
N SER A 134 46.71 31.79 35.83
CA SER A 134 47.39 32.97 35.29
C SER A 134 46.41 34.13 35.24
N ARG A 135 46.45 34.89 36.36
CA ARG A 135 46.17 36.33 36.35
C ARG A 135 47.40 37.01 35.82
N ASP A 136 47.16 37.99 34.98
CA ASP A 136 48.02 39.11 34.62
C ASP A 136 49.35 38.84 33.89
N THR A 137 49.37 39.13 32.63
CA THR A 137 50.38 40.06 32.10
C THR A 137 49.74 40.83 30.94
N GLY A 138 49.46 42.09 31.19
CA GLY A 138 49.10 43.09 30.19
C GLY A 138 50.23 43.30 29.17
N LEU A 139 49.89 43.22 27.90
CA LEU A 139 50.55 43.91 26.81
C LEU A 139 49.50 44.31 25.77
N ALA A 140 49.18 45.58 25.79
CA ALA A 140 48.44 46.20 24.73
C ALA A 140 49.29 46.37 23.49
N VAL A 141 48.98 45.65 22.43
CA VAL A 141 49.41 46.04 21.07
C VAL A 141 48.35 45.65 20.06
N GLY A 142 47.81 46.65 19.33
CA GLY A 142 47.23 46.55 18.01
C GLY A 142 45.99 45.66 17.85
N GLN A 143 44.84 46.25 17.71
CA GLN A 143 43.60 45.58 17.32
C GLN A 143 43.75 44.87 15.95
N GLN A 144 44.19 43.63 16.00
CA GLN A 144 43.78 42.59 15.11
C GLN A 144 42.73 41.81 15.88
N THR A 145 41.48 41.91 15.49
CA THR A 145 40.41 41.07 16.04
C THR A 145 40.78 39.62 15.73
N ASP A 146 41.48 38.96 16.66
CA ASP A 146 41.76 37.53 16.58
C ASP A 146 40.41 36.82 16.45
N PRO A 147 40.19 35.98 15.43
CA PRO A 147 38.94 35.29 15.31
C PRO A 147 38.67 34.46 16.58
N LYS A 148 37.47 34.63 17.17
CA LYS A 148 37.06 33.86 18.36
C LYS A 148 37.24 32.38 18.10
N ARG A 149 38.00 31.69 18.98
CA ARG A 149 38.39 30.28 18.81
C ARG A 149 37.72 29.40 19.85
N ILE A 150 37.23 28.24 19.42
CA ILE A 150 36.69 27.22 20.30
C ILE A 150 37.51 25.91 20.19
N GLY A 151 37.84 25.31 21.33
CA GLY A 151 38.81 24.24 21.42
C GLY A 151 38.15 22.84 21.44
N PHE A 152 38.59 21.98 20.54
CA PHE A 152 38.14 20.57 20.46
C PHE A 152 39.22 19.60 20.91
N VAL A 153 38.81 18.52 21.59
CA VAL A 153 39.72 17.41 22.00
C VAL A 153 39.59 16.27 20.97
N GLY A 154 40.31 16.40 19.85
CA GLY A 154 40.37 15.39 18.82
C GLY A 154 39.10 15.34 17.89
N ALA A 155 39.07 14.35 17.00
CA ALA A 155 37.97 14.12 16.09
C ALA A 155 36.79 13.42 16.77
N GLY A 156 35.57 13.65 16.29
CA GLY A 156 34.36 13.01 16.77
C GLY A 156 33.16 13.96 16.82
N VAL A 157 32.06 13.49 17.37
CA VAL A 157 30.81 14.23 17.52
C VAL A 157 30.81 14.99 18.84
N TYR A 158 30.41 16.26 18.79
CA TYR A 158 30.32 17.14 19.96
C TYR A 158 28.93 17.83 19.97
N PRO A 159 28.25 17.87 21.12
CA PRO A 159 27.08 18.71 21.29
C PRO A 159 27.53 20.18 21.40
N ILE A 160 26.74 21.06 20.85
CA ILE A 160 26.94 22.49 20.91
C ILE A 160 25.64 23.18 21.29
N ARG A 161 25.72 24.17 22.20
CA ARG A 161 24.56 24.92 22.64
C ARG A 161 24.72 26.36 22.21
N ILE A 162 23.69 26.89 21.61
CA ILE A 162 23.57 28.30 21.25
C ILE A 162 22.51 28.91 22.17
N GLU A 163 22.89 29.94 22.91
CA GLU A 163 22.01 30.61 23.88
C GLU A 163 21.97 32.12 23.66
N ILE A 164 20.81 32.72 23.83
CA ILE A 164 20.60 34.16 23.88
C ILE A 164 20.54 34.55 25.34
N LEU A 165 21.47 35.40 25.77
CA LEU A 165 21.49 35.96 27.10
C LEU A 165 21.20 37.46 27.05
N ILE A 166 20.24 37.91 27.86
CA ILE A 166 19.91 39.30 28.07
C ILE A 166 20.12 39.64 29.54
N ASN A 167 21.01 40.55 29.84
CA ASN A 167 21.44 40.85 31.20
C ASN A 167 21.94 39.61 31.97
N GLN A 168 22.73 38.76 31.34
CA GLN A 168 23.26 37.48 31.87
C GLN A 168 22.20 36.40 32.17
N VAL A 169 20.95 36.63 31.79
CA VAL A 169 19.87 35.60 31.94
C VAL A 169 19.62 34.93 30.59
N VAL A 170 19.65 33.62 30.56
CA VAL A 170 19.32 32.85 29.37
C VAL A 170 17.82 33.00 29.05
N ARG A 171 17.51 33.51 27.87
CA ARG A 171 16.13 33.74 27.39
C ARG A 171 15.69 32.70 26.35
N ALA A 172 16.61 32.25 25.54
CA ALA A 172 16.38 31.19 24.57
C ALA A 172 17.64 30.35 24.38
N GLY A 173 17.48 29.08 24.03
CA GLY A 173 18.62 28.21 23.76
C GLY A 173 18.24 27.04 22.89
N GLN A 174 19.20 26.60 22.08
CA GLN A 174 19.07 25.42 21.23
C GLN A 174 20.34 24.56 21.30
N VAL A 175 20.15 23.26 21.48
CA VAL A 175 21.25 22.29 21.36
C VAL A 175 21.28 21.77 19.92
N SER A 176 22.47 21.69 19.36
CA SER A 176 22.80 21.07 18.10
C SER A 176 24.06 20.23 18.23
N PHE A 177 24.55 19.68 17.13
CA PHE A 177 25.76 18.87 17.13
C PHE A 177 26.68 19.28 15.99
N VAL A 178 27.98 19.02 16.19
CA VAL A 178 29.00 19.19 15.17
C VAL A 178 29.90 17.94 15.14
N ASN A 179 30.32 17.57 13.96
CA ASN A 179 31.26 16.47 13.73
C ASN A 179 32.64 17.04 13.37
N ARG A 180 33.60 16.89 14.25
CA ARG A 180 34.96 17.26 13.93
C ARG A 180 35.68 16.15 13.23
N ILE A 181 36.09 16.38 11.97
CA ILE A 181 36.73 15.40 11.10
C ILE A 181 38.25 15.50 11.14
N ASN A 182 38.90 14.35 11.16
CA ASN A 182 40.36 14.23 10.94
C ASN A 182 40.58 13.62 9.53
N LEU A 183 41.00 14.43 8.59
CA LEU A 183 41.25 14.03 7.20
C LEU A 183 42.47 13.10 7.03
N SER A 184 43.38 13.03 8.01
CA SER A 184 44.57 12.20 7.94
C SER A 184 44.33 10.75 8.36
N THR A 185 43.22 10.45 9.02
CA THR A 185 42.90 9.11 9.50
C THR A 185 42.02 8.38 8.48
N ARG A 186 42.49 7.22 8.00
CA ARG A 186 41.64 6.35 7.17
C ARG A 186 40.65 5.64 8.09
N LEU A 187 39.40 5.99 7.97
CA LEU A 187 38.29 5.40 8.71
C LEU A 187 37.58 4.32 7.89
N GLU A 188 36.94 3.39 8.56
CA GLU A 188 36.06 2.42 7.93
C GLU A 188 34.63 2.95 7.93
N PRO A 189 34.02 3.18 6.77
CA PRO A 189 32.69 3.76 6.68
C PRO A 189 31.60 2.77 7.12
N MET A 190 30.62 3.23 7.90
CA MET A 190 29.44 2.47 8.23
C MET A 190 28.37 2.67 7.13
N PRO A 191 27.84 1.61 6.52
CA PRO A 191 26.75 1.70 5.55
C PRO A 191 25.44 2.14 6.18
N VAL A 192 24.75 3.06 5.50
CA VAL A 192 23.41 3.55 5.84
C VAL A 192 22.53 3.45 4.59
N SER A 193 21.31 2.98 4.73
CA SER A 193 20.34 2.87 3.64
C SER A 193 19.04 3.58 3.97
N PHE A 194 18.56 4.38 3.04
CA PHE A 194 17.23 4.99 3.11
C PHE A 194 16.23 4.09 2.40
N VAL A 195 15.22 3.64 3.15
CA VAL A 195 14.20 2.71 2.67
C VAL A 195 12.84 3.38 2.77
N VAL A 196 12.17 3.49 1.64
CA VAL A 196 10.86 4.12 1.54
C VAL A 196 9.87 3.14 0.96
N THR A 197 8.67 3.08 1.52
CA THR A 197 7.57 2.26 1.00
C THR A 197 6.34 3.11 0.73
N LEU A 198 5.69 2.86 -0.39
CA LEU A 198 4.37 3.40 -0.67
C LEU A 198 3.32 2.36 -0.26
N SER A 199 2.98 2.35 1.03
CA SER A 199 1.84 1.58 1.54
C SER A 199 0.59 2.44 1.46
N SER A 200 -0.50 1.91 0.89
CA SER A 200 -1.76 2.63 0.78
C SER A 200 -2.96 1.69 0.79
N THR A 201 -4.15 2.28 0.79
CA THR A 201 -5.41 1.59 0.59
C THR A 201 -5.55 1.10 -0.85
N ASN A 202 -6.42 0.13 -1.09
CA ASN A 202 -6.71 -0.34 -2.43
C ASN A 202 -7.45 0.74 -3.24
N THR A 203 -7.06 0.93 -4.49
CA THR A 203 -7.66 1.93 -5.38
C THR A 203 -8.95 1.44 -6.03
N LEU A 204 -9.09 0.12 -6.28
CA LEU A 204 -10.32 -0.45 -6.80
C LEU A 204 -11.45 -0.27 -5.79
N GLN A 205 -12.60 0.21 -6.27
CA GLN A 205 -13.83 0.37 -5.49
C GLN A 205 -14.79 -0.80 -5.73
N PRO A 206 -15.78 -1.04 -4.83
CA PRO A 206 -16.77 -2.10 -5.03
C PRO A 206 -17.56 -2.00 -6.34
N ASP A 207 -17.78 -0.80 -6.87
CA ASP A 207 -18.47 -0.56 -8.15
C ASP A 207 -17.60 -0.79 -9.40
N GLY A 208 -16.32 -1.12 -9.22
CA GLY A 208 -15.35 -1.33 -10.29
C GLY A 208 -14.61 -0.08 -10.75
N SER A 209 -14.93 1.08 -10.20
CA SER A 209 -14.14 2.30 -10.44
C SER A 209 -12.80 2.26 -9.72
N HIS A 210 -11.84 3.05 -10.20
CA HIS A 210 -10.56 3.27 -9.52
C HIS A 210 -10.54 4.67 -8.92
N LYS A 211 -10.21 4.75 -7.63
CA LYS A 211 -10.10 6.01 -6.90
C LYS A 211 -8.89 5.97 -5.98
N VAL A 212 -8.02 6.95 -6.11
CA VAL A 212 -6.91 7.18 -5.18
C VAL A 212 -7.39 8.16 -4.11
N ASP A 213 -7.21 7.81 -2.84
CA ASP A 213 -7.59 8.69 -1.74
C ASP A 213 -6.56 9.80 -1.53
N GLU A 214 -6.97 10.88 -0.84
CA GLU A 214 -6.14 12.07 -0.62
C GLU A 214 -4.87 11.75 0.18
N VAL A 215 -4.95 10.87 1.18
CA VAL A 215 -3.79 10.46 1.99
C VAL A 215 -2.75 9.74 1.11
N THR A 216 -3.22 8.90 0.19
CA THR A 216 -2.34 8.22 -0.77
C THR A 216 -1.71 9.22 -1.75
N ARG A 217 -2.48 10.21 -2.25
CA ARG A 217 -1.96 11.30 -3.11
C ARG A 217 -0.86 12.09 -2.41
N GLU A 218 -1.08 12.45 -1.14
CA GLU A 218 -0.08 13.16 -0.34
C GLU A 218 1.19 12.33 -0.17
N LYS A 219 1.08 11.04 0.18
CA LYS A 219 2.23 10.13 0.28
C LYS A 219 3.01 10.04 -1.03
N ILE A 220 2.31 9.96 -2.17
CA ILE A 220 2.94 9.95 -3.49
C ILE A 220 3.65 11.29 -3.77
N SER A 221 3.02 12.41 -3.48
CA SER A 221 3.63 13.74 -3.65
C SER A 221 4.91 13.89 -2.84
N LYS A 222 4.91 13.48 -1.57
CA LYS A 222 6.11 13.51 -0.70
C LYS A 222 7.21 12.58 -1.20
N LEU A 223 6.84 11.41 -1.72
CA LEU A 223 7.80 10.50 -2.35
C LEU A 223 8.41 11.13 -3.61
N ILE A 224 7.60 11.75 -4.47
CA ILE A 224 8.07 12.44 -5.68
C ILE A 224 9.05 13.56 -5.29
N GLU A 225 8.70 14.43 -4.34
CA GLU A 225 9.58 15.50 -3.84
C GLU A 225 10.95 14.96 -3.41
N LEU A 226 10.98 13.83 -2.69
CA LEU A 226 12.23 13.20 -2.26
C LEU A 226 13.02 12.62 -3.46
N LEU A 227 12.35 11.93 -4.38
CA LEU A 227 13.00 11.31 -5.53
C LEU A 227 13.54 12.34 -6.53
N GLU A 228 12.87 13.47 -6.71
CA GLU A 228 13.35 14.58 -7.53
C GLU A 228 14.70 15.13 -7.02
N LEU A 229 14.96 15.04 -5.70
CA LEU A 229 16.19 15.53 -5.07
C LEU A 229 17.31 14.47 -5.01
N ASP A 230 16.98 13.22 -4.67
CA ASP A 230 17.95 12.22 -4.21
C ASP A 230 17.67 10.78 -4.72
N SER A 231 17.02 10.59 -5.85
CA SER A 231 16.54 9.28 -6.34
C SER A 231 17.60 8.15 -6.27
N GLN A 232 18.83 8.42 -6.71
CA GLN A 232 19.92 7.43 -6.76
C GLN A 232 20.40 6.91 -5.40
N LEU A 233 19.99 7.53 -4.28
CA LEU A 233 20.37 7.15 -2.92
C LEU A 233 19.22 6.49 -2.15
N ILE A 234 18.06 6.44 -2.76
CA ILE A 234 16.83 5.94 -2.15
C ILE A 234 16.49 4.56 -2.69
N SER A 235 16.14 3.65 -1.78
CA SER A 235 15.52 2.38 -2.13
C SER A 235 14.03 2.47 -1.86
N THR A 236 13.21 2.27 -2.88
CA THR A 236 11.76 2.43 -2.75
C THR A 236 11.01 1.17 -3.14
N GLN A 237 10.00 0.82 -2.36
CA GLN A 237 9.01 -0.20 -2.67
C GLN A 237 7.68 0.48 -2.98
N LEU A 238 7.20 0.34 -4.19
CA LEU A 238 5.92 0.85 -4.63
C LEU A 238 4.85 -0.23 -4.51
N SER A 239 3.60 0.17 -4.25
CA SER A 239 2.46 -0.72 -4.37
C SER A 239 2.02 -0.80 -5.84
N PRO A 240 2.18 -1.94 -6.54
CA PRO A 240 1.84 -2.05 -7.95
C PRO A 240 0.37 -1.74 -8.23
N GLN A 241 -0.53 -2.16 -7.33
CA GLN A 241 -1.96 -1.90 -7.42
C GLN A 241 -2.29 -0.40 -7.37
N VAL A 242 -1.52 0.40 -6.61
CA VAL A 242 -1.71 1.86 -6.56
C VAL A 242 -1.25 2.49 -7.87
N ILE A 243 -0.13 2.04 -8.40
CA ILE A 243 0.40 2.52 -9.70
C ILE A 243 -0.60 2.21 -10.83
N ASP A 244 -1.15 1.00 -10.85
CA ASP A 244 -2.19 0.65 -11.81
C ASP A 244 -3.47 1.47 -11.59
N GLY A 245 -3.84 1.73 -10.33
CA GLY A 245 -4.96 2.58 -9.97
C GLY A 245 -4.82 4.02 -10.46
N LEU A 246 -3.65 4.64 -10.29
CA LEU A 246 -3.34 5.95 -10.87
C LEU A 246 -3.52 5.95 -12.38
N SER A 247 -3.04 4.88 -13.06
CA SER A 247 -3.13 4.79 -14.52
C SER A 247 -4.56 4.59 -15.05
N LYS A 248 -5.42 3.94 -14.27
CA LYS A 248 -6.83 3.68 -14.60
C LYS A 248 -7.77 4.80 -14.11
N SER A 249 -7.29 5.67 -13.21
CA SER A 249 -8.06 6.82 -12.73
C SER A 249 -8.33 7.80 -13.86
N LYS A 250 -9.52 8.39 -13.83
CA LYS A 250 -9.93 9.47 -14.76
C LYS A 250 -9.66 10.87 -14.18
N ASP A 251 -9.15 10.95 -12.95
CA ASP A 251 -8.83 12.21 -12.29
C ASP A 251 -7.53 12.78 -12.86
N PRO A 252 -7.52 14.02 -13.38
CA PRO A 252 -6.30 14.67 -13.89
C PRO A 252 -5.16 14.74 -12.87
N ILE A 253 -5.48 14.89 -11.57
CA ILE A 253 -4.49 14.93 -10.49
C ILE A 253 -3.72 13.60 -10.42
N ASP A 254 -4.43 12.46 -10.53
CA ASP A 254 -3.82 11.13 -10.49
C ASP A 254 -2.91 10.90 -11.71
N GLN A 255 -3.30 11.39 -12.88
CA GLN A 255 -2.50 11.30 -14.11
C GLN A 255 -1.23 12.16 -14.02
N ASP A 256 -1.32 13.36 -13.43
CA ASP A 256 -0.16 14.22 -13.18
C ASP A 256 0.81 13.57 -12.19
N LEU A 257 0.30 13.05 -11.07
CA LEU A 257 1.11 12.33 -10.09
C LEU A 257 1.84 11.12 -10.71
N LEU A 258 1.17 10.35 -11.56
CA LEU A 258 1.80 9.23 -12.26
C LEU A 258 2.91 9.69 -13.20
N THR A 259 2.68 10.79 -13.93
CA THR A 259 3.65 11.36 -14.86
C THR A 259 4.89 11.86 -14.13
N ARG A 260 4.71 12.60 -13.04
CA ARG A 260 5.80 13.09 -12.20
C ARG A 260 6.56 11.94 -11.51
N LEU A 261 5.85 10.94 -11.01
CA LEU A 261 6.47 9.77 -10.39
C LEU A 261 7.34 9.01 -11.41
N ASN A 262 6.84 8.82 -12.64
CA ASN A 262 7.62 8.18 -13.71
C ASN A 262 8.91 8.95 -14.04
N ALA A 263 8.86 10.28 -14.00
CA ALA A 263 10.05 11.11 -14.22
C ALA A 263 11.04 11.03 -13.05
N ALA A 264 10.53 11.08 -11.80
CA ALA A 264 11.36 11.14 -10.60
C ALA A 264 12.04 9.80 -10.25
N ILE A 265 11.43 8.67 -10.59
CA ILE A 265 11.90 7.35 -10.17
C ILE A 265 13.19 6.88 -10.91
N GLY A 266 13.53 7.51 -12.02
CA GLY A 266 14.50 7.08 -13.02
C GLY A 266 15.80 6.42 -12.55
N GLN A 267 16.38 6.79 -11.40
CA GLN A 267 17.60 6.22 -10.84
C GLN A 267 17.43 5.59 -9.45
N ALA A 268 16.19 5.55 -8.93
CA ALA A 268 15.92 4.94 -7.66
C ALA A 268 16.05 3.40 -7.73
N THR A 269 16.54 2.80 -6.65
CA THR A 269 16.51 1.34 -6.53
C THR A 269 15.09 0.91 -6.21
N LEU A 270 14.40 0.29 -7.16
CA LEU A 270 13.10 -0.31 -6.95
C LEU A 270 13.23 -1.67 -6.25
N VAL A 271 12.41 -1.91 -5.25
CA VAL A 271 12.27 -3.19 -4.58
C VAL A 271 10.94 -3.80 -5.00
N ASP A 272 10.96 -5.06 -5.43
CA ASP A 272 9.74 -5.76 -5.82
C ASP A 272 8.79 -5.98 -4.63
N SER A 273 7.52 -6.20 -4.95
CA SER A 273 6.49 -6.50 -3.98
C SER A 273 5.38 -7.34 -4.62
N THR A 274 4.55 -7.97 -3.79
CA THR A 274 3.30 -8.55 -4.29
C THR A 274 2.40 -7.45 -4.85
N TYR A 275 1.60 -7.78 -5.87
CA TYR A 275 0.66 -6.84 -6.50
C TYR A 275 -0.25 -6.13 -5.49
N LEU A 276 -0.67 -6.87 -4.50
CA LEU A 276 -1.39 -6.42 -3.31
C LEU A 276 -0.62 -6.87 -2.07
N ALA A 277 -0.73 -6.14 -0.97
CA ALA A 277 -0.12 -6.56 0.29
C ALA A 277 -0.66 -7.92 0.74
N PHE A 278 0.23 -8.93 0.76
CA PHE A 278 -0.09 -10.30 1.06
C PHE A 278 1.03 -10.92 1.92
N ASP A 279 0.71 -11.28 3.16
CA ASP A 279 1.69 -11.70 4.15
C ASP A 279 2.26 -13.10 3.87
N PRO A 280 3.58 -13.24 3.69
CA PRO A 280 4.20 -14.53 3.39
C PRO A 280 4.04 -15.57 4.51
N SER A 281 4.06 -15.14 5.78
CA SER A 281 3.89 -16.03 6.93
C SER A 281 2.51 -16.67 6.95
N SER A 282 1.47 -15.86 6.79
CA SER A 282 0.09 -16.33 6.73
C SER A 282 -0.19 -17.16 5.48
N ALA A 283 0.40 -16.76 4.34
CA ALA A 283 0.27 -17.49 3.08
C ALA A 283 0.82 -18.90 3.19
N GLN A 284 2.04 -19.07 3.70
CA GLN A 284 2.65 -20.39 3.82
C GLN A 284 1.88 -21.29 4.80
N LYS A 285 1.48 -20.77 5.95
CA LYS A 285 0.73 -21.53 6.97
C LYS A 285 -0.62 -22.04 6.49
N ASN A 286 -1.27 -21.31 5.57
CA ASN A 286 -2.62 -21.63 5.09
C ASN A 286 -2.60 -22.22 3.68
N ASN A 287 -1.47 -22.78 3.23
CA ASN A 287 -1.29 -23.41 1.91
C ASN A 287 -1.60 -22.45 0.73
N ARG A 288 -1.29 -21.16 0.87
CA ARG A 288 -1.48 -20.11 -0.14
C ARG A 288 -0.17 -19.65 -0.79
N ALA A 289 0.86 -20.50 -0.75
CA ALA A 289 2.16 -20.19 -1.34
C ALA A 289 2.09 -19.92 -2.86
N VAL A 290 1.20 -20.63 -3.57
CA VAL A 290 0.98 -20.43 -5.01
C VAL A 290 0.36 -19.05 -5.26
N GLU A 291 -0.64 -18.66 -4.49
CA GLU A 291 -1.27 -17.34 -4.60
C GLU A 291 -0.28 -16.21 -4.29
N PHE A 292 0.57 -16.39 -3.26
CA PHE A 292 1.65 -15.44 -2.95
C PHE A 292 2.59 -15.26 -4.16
N LYS A 293 3.06 -16.34 -4.75
CA LYS A 293 3.96 -16.31 -5.93
C LYS A 293 3.29 -15.67 -7.14
N THR A 294 2.02 -15.97 -7.38
CA THR A 294 1.23 -15.35 -8.46
C THR A 294 1.12 -13.83 -8.26
N LEU A 295 0.81 -13.39 -7.03
CA LEU A 295 0.74 -11.96 -6.71
C LEU A 295 2.11 -11.28 -6.83
N LEU A 296 3.20 -11.99 -6.50
CA LEU A 296 4.55 -11.49 -6.65
C LEU A 296 4.91 -11.28 -8.13
N GLU A 297 4.63 -12.25 -8.99
CA GLU A 297 4.85 -12.13 -10.44
C GLU A 297 3.99 -11.02 -11.08
N LEU A 298 2.72 -10.91 -10.66
CA LEU A 298 1.86 -9.81 -11.11
C LEU A 298 2.43 -8.44 -10.69
N GLY A 299 2.90 -8.32 -9.46
CA GLY A 299 3.52 -7.09 -8.95
C GLY A 299 4.76 -6.71 -9.75
N LYS A 300 5.65 -7.67 -9.94
CA LYS A 300 6.87 -7.49 -10.73
C LYS A 300 6.57 -7.08 -12.17
N ASN A 301 5.64 -7.74 -12.83
CA ASN A 301 5.26 -7.43 -14.21
C ASN A 301 4.62 -6.04 -14.31
N SER A 302 3.76 -5.65 -13.35
CA SER A 302 3.16 -4.31 -13.30
C SER A 302 4.24 -3.22 -13.18
N LEU A 303 5.17 -3.36 -12.23
CA LEU A 303 6.26 -2.38 -12.03
C LEU A 303 7.20 -2.33 -13.24
N SER A 304 7.64 -3.48 -13.75
CA SER A 304 8.57 -3.54 -14.90
C SER A 304 7.98 -2.95 -16.18
N SER A 305 6.67 -3.11 -16.39
CA SER A 305 6.00 -2.53 -17.56
C SER A 305 5.88 -1.00 -17.47
N ARG A 306 5.84 -0.44 -16.27
CA ARG A 306 5.70 1.00 -16.03
C ARG A 306 7.03 1.73 -15.90
N PHE A 307 8.01 1.10 -15.26
CA PHE A 307 9.30 1.67 -14.92
C PHE A 307 10.45 0.90 -15.61
N ALA A 308 10.36 0.77 -16.92
CA ALA A 308 11.30 -0.02 -17.73
C ALA A 308 12.77 0.44 -17.63
N SER A 309 13.02 1.67 -17.19
CA SER A 309 14.36 2.24 -17.00
C SER A 309 14.96 1.97 -15.61
N SER A 310 14.20 1.39 -14.68
CA SER A 310 14.62 1.20 -13.30
C SER A 310 14.96 -0.26 -13.05
N ASP A 311 16.11 -0.49 -12.38
CA ASP A 311 16.49 -1.83 -11.95
C ASP A 311 15.66 -2.25 -10.74
N VAL A 312 14.83 -3.27 -10.93
CA VAL A 312 14.09 -3.87 -9.81
C VAL A 312 15.01 -4.87 -9.11
N THR A 313 15.24 -4.68 -7.82
CA THR A 313 16.08 -5.55 -7.00
C THR A 313 15.26 -6.77 -6.50
N PRO A 314 15.43 -7.96 -7.12
CA PRO A 314 14.53 -9.10 -6.87
C PRO A 314 14.87 -9.89 -5.59
N ASN A 315 15.98 -9.53 -4.91
CA ASN A 315 16.54 -10.37 -3.83
C ASN A 315 16.25 -9.85 -2.42
N VAL A 316 15.52 -8.74 -2.28
CA VAL A 316 15.22 -8.09 -1.00
C VAL A 316 13.73 -8.02 -0.78
N TRP A 317 13.27 -8.50 0.38
CA TRP A 317 11.89 -8.36 0.83
C TRP A 317 11.79 -7.29 1.92
N ILE A 318 10.87 -6.33 1.77
CA ILE A 318 10.56 -5.37 2.84
C ILE A 318 9.32 -5.87 3.59
N ALA A 319 9.52 -6.19 4.87
CA ALA A 319 8.48 -6.74 5.72
C ALA A 319 7.83 -5.64 6.57
N GLY A 320 6.61 -5.26 6.24
CA GLY A 320 5.77 -4.35 7.03
C GLY A 320 5.00 -5.04 8.16
N ALA A 321 5.02 -6.37 8.21
CA ALA A 321 4.41 -7.20 9.24
C ALA A 321 5.42 -8.17 9.85
N PRO A 322 5.19 -8.65 11.10
CA PRO A 322 6.04 -9.65 11.72
C PRO A 322 6.19 -10.90 10.85
N LEU A 323 7.41 -11.41 10.78
CA LEU A 323 7.77 -12.60 10.01
C LEU A 323 8.02 -13.78 10.95
N ASP A 324 7.52 -14.95 10.61
CA ASP A 324 7.82 -16.22 11.30
C ASP A 324 8.56 -17.21 10.39
N GLN A 325 8.92 -18.39 10.90
CA GLN A 325 9.70 -19.37 10.15
C GLN A 325 9.02 -19.81 8.85
N PRO A 326 7.70 -20.13 8.80
CA PRO A 326 7.01 -20.41 7.55
C PRO A 326 7.13 -19.31 6.49
N GLY A 327 7.04 -18.03 6.92
CA GLY A 327 7.24 -16.90 6.02
C GLY A 327 8.67 -16.80 5.48
N VAL A 328 9.67 -17.04 6.32
CA VAL A 328 11.08 -17.13 5.91
C VAL A 328 11.27 -18.22 4.85
N ASP A 329 10.66 -19.39 5.06
CA ASP A 329 10.77 -20.51 4.14
C ASP A 329 10.15 -20.17 2.77
N LEU A 330 8.99 -19.51 2.76
CA LEU A 330 8.34 -19.07 1.51
C LEU A 330 9.18 -18.01 0.78
N LEU A 331 9.73 -17.04 1.49
CA LEU A 331 10.61 -16.02 0.89
C LEU A 331 11.88 -16.65 0.31
N SER A 332 12.50 -17.56 1.04
CA SER A 332 13.67 -18.32 0.56
C SER A 332 13.36 -19.14 -0.70
N ASP A 333 12.21 -19.84 -0.71
CA ASP A 333 11.73 -20.61 -1.86
C ASP A 333 11.33 -19.71 -3.06
N SER A 334 11.08 -18.41 -2.81
CA SER A 334 10.79 -17.37 -3.83
C SER A 334 12.05 -16.64 -4.31
N GLY A 335 13.25 -17.01 -3.81
CA GLY A 335 14.52 -16.46 -4.29
C GLY A 335 15.07 -15.28 -3.49
N TYR A 336 14.42 -14.85 -2.41
CA TYR A 336 14.91 -13.76 -1.57
C TYR A 336 16.16 -14.19 -0.78
N THR A 337 17.13 -13.27 -0.69
CA THR A 337 18.38 -13.45 0.08
C THR A 337 18.47 -12.50 1.27
N SER A 338 17.66 -11.47 1.29
CA SER A 338 17.65 -10.45 2.33
C SER A 338 16.22 -10.02 2.68
N VAL A 339 16.04 -9.71 3.97
CA VAL A 339 14.80 -9.14 4.50
C VAL A 339 15.12 -7.86 5.24
N VAL A 340 14.36 -6.80 4.98
CA VAL A 340 14.36 -5.56 5.76
C VAL A 340 13.03 -5.48 6.50
N MET A 341 13.07 -5.50 7.82
CA MET A 341 11.86 -5.33 8.65
C MET A 341 11.69 -3.87 9.01
N LEU A 342 10.51 -3.34 8.74
CA LEU A 342 10.11 -2.01 9.20
C LEU A 342 10.02 -2.01 10.75
N PRO A 343 10.12 -0.84 11.41
CA PRO A 343 10.22 -0.77 12.87
C PRO A 343 9.08 -1.48 13.61
N LYS A 344 7.84 -1.27 13.17
CA LYS A 344 6.65 -1.91 13.75
C LYS A 344 6.71 -3.45 13.68
N ALA A 345 7.21 -3.99 12.57
CA ALA A 345 7.38 -5.43 12.38
C ALA A 345 8.55 -5.96 13.22
N GLY A 346 9.66 -5.20 13.29
CA GLY A 346 10.88 -5.54 14.03
C GLY A 346 10.68 -5.55 15.54
N ALA A 347 9.78 -4.75 16.09
CA ALA A 347 9.49 -4.67 17.53
C ALA A 347 9.14 -6.03 18.16
N THR A 348 8.61 -6.97 17.36
CA THR A 348 8.25 -8.31 17.82
C THR A 348 9.44 -9.23 18.07
N LEU A 349 10.63 -8.88 17.57
CA LEU A 349 11.83 -9.72 17.66
C LEU A 349 12.59 -9.57 18.99
N GLY A 350 12.30 -8.55 19.81
CA GLY A 350 13.00 -8.28 21.06
C GLY A 350 14.51 -8.00 20.90
N VAL A 351 14.92 -7.49 19.71
CA VAL A 351 16.32 -7.25 19.35
C VAL A 351 16.68 -5.77 19.23
N ALA A 352 15.90 -4.89 19.84
CA ALA A 352 16.03 -3.43 19.76
C ALA A 352 17.46 -2.89 20.02
N GLU A 353 18.22 -3.56 20.88
CA GLU A 353 19.58 -3.15 21.25
C GLU A 353 20.66 -3.45 20.17
N LYS A 354 20.29 -4.10 19.06
CA LYS A 354 21.25 -4.59 18.05
C LYS A 354 20.90 -4.18 16.62
N THR A 355 20.22 -3.07 16.46
CA THR A 355 19.58 -2.62 15.20
C THR A 355 20.55 -2.45 14.03
N ALA A 356 21.80 -2.08 14.27
CA ALA A 356 22.78 -1.94 13.18
C ALA A 356 23.39 -3.28 12.73
N ARG A 357 23.11 -4.41 13.40
CA ARG A 357 23.67 -5.72 13.03
C ARG A 357 22.73 -6.48 12.11
N PRO A 358 23.24 -7.09 11.02
CA PRO A 358 22.46 -8.07 10.31
C PRO A 358 22.28 -9.33 11.15
N PHE A 359 21.08 -9.91 11.09
CA PHE A 359 20.76 -11.20 11.65
C PHE A 359 20.73 -12.25 10.55
N ARG A 360 20.83 -13.53 10.95
CA ARG A 360 20.75 -14.67 10.06
C ARG A 360 19.43 -15.39 10.20
N LEU A 361 18.65 -15.44 9.12
CA LEU A 361 17.49 -16.33 8.98
C LEU A 361 17.94 -17.61 8.27
N VAL A 362 17.47 -18.75 8.73
CA VAL A 362 17.82 -20.05 8.14
C VAL A 362 16.54 -20.71 7.62
N SER A 363 16.54 -21.12 6.36
CA SER A 363 15.48 -21.88 5.73
C SER A 363 16.08 -23.09 5.04
N LYS A 364 15.83 -24.29 5.55
CA LYS A 364 16.44 -25.53 5.05
C LYS A 364 17.96 -25.42 5.00
N ASP A 365 18.53 -25.43 3.81
CA ASP A 365 19.97 -25.28 3.50
C ASP A 365 20.38 -23.85 3.11
N LYS A 366 19.41 -22.92 3.00
CA LYS A 366 19.64 -21.55 2.61
C LYS A 366 19.68 -20.60 3.80
N THR A 367 20.38 -19.50 3.62
CA THR A 367 20.50 -18.44 4.62
C THR A 367 20.09 -17.11 4.02
N LEU A 368 19.30 -16.31 4.75
CA LEU A 368 18.94 -14.96 4.38
C LEU A 368 19.49 -13.97 5.42
N SER A 369 19.86 -12.78 4.99
CA SER A 369 20.17 -11.66 5.89
C SER A 369 18.89 -11.00 6.36
N LEU A 370 18.80 -10.65 7.65
CA LEU A 370 17.73 -9.84 8.19
C LEU A 370 18.30 -8.54 8.73
N TYR A 371 17.75 -7.42 8.26
CA TYR A 371 18.02 -6.09 8.77
C TYR A 371 16.76 -5.57 9.44
N VAL A 372 16.87 -5.00 10.63
CA VAL A 372 15.75 -4.43 11.38
C VAL A 372 15.96 -2.92 11.46
N ALA A 373 14.97 -2.15 10.99
CA ALA A 373 15.00 -0.70 11.12
C ALA A 373 14.73 -0.26 12.56
N ASP A 374 15.48 0.75 13.02
CA ASP A 374 15.39 1.25 14.38
C ASP A 374 14.16 2.15 14.57
N ASN A 375 13.41 1.86 15.63
CA ASN A 375 12.21 2.62 15.99
C ASN A 375 12.53 4.08 16.38
N ASN A 376 13.69 4.35 16.98
CA ASN A 376 14.07 5.70 17.41
C ASN A 376 14.31 6.62 16.20
N TYR A 377 15.03 6.12 15.18
CA TYR A 377 15.18 6.87 13.92
C TYR A 377 13.84 7.04 13.21
N ALA A 378 12.97 6.02 13.23
CA ALA A 378 11.67 6.11 12.59
C ALA A 378 10.76 7.16 13.24
N ILE A 379 10.80 7.30 14.56
CA ILE A 379 10.06 8.36 15.27
C ILE A 379 10.58 9.74 14.83
N GLN A 380 11.90 9.92 14.79
CA GLN A 380 12.51 11.20 14.39
C GLN A 380 12.25 11.53 12.92
N LEU A 381 12.29 10.53 12.01
CA LEU A 381 11.96 10.71 10.59
C LEU A 381 10.48 10.99 10.35
N SER A 382 9.62 10.66 11.30
CA SER A 382 8.19 10.98 11.28
C SER A 382 7.86 12.36 11.85
N ASP A 383 8.87 13.10 12.32
CA ASP A 383 8.71 14.43 12.88
C ASP A 383 8.33 15.43 11.78
N GLN A 384 7.24 16.16 12.00
CA GLN A 384 6.72 17.19 11.11
C GLN A 384 7.11 18.62 11.57
N ASN A 385 8.03 18.73 12.53
CA ASN A 385 8.46 20.03 13.00
C ASN A 385 9.09 20.87 11.87
N ASP A 386 8.86 22.16 11.91
CA ASP A 386 9.34 23.13 10.92
C ASP A 386 10.88 23.26 10.88
N ASN A 387 11.60 22.62 11.81
CA ASN A 387 13.06 22.67 11.88
C ASN A 387 13.71 21.34 11.46
N SER A 388 13.49 20.95 10.21
CA SER A 388 14.09 19.75 9.61
C SER A 388 15.61 19.70 9.76
N PHE A 389 16.29 20.87 9.77
CA PHE A 389 17.74 20.95 9.87
C PHE A 389 18.27 20.47 11.23
N ILE A 390 17.63 20.86 12.35
CA ILE A 390 18.04 20.40 13.71
C ILE A 390 17.84 18.90 13.85
N THR A 391 16.69 18.37 13.41
CA THR A 391 16.41 16.93 13.44
C THR A 391 17.39 16.17 12.55
N ALA A 392 17.72 16.68 11.37
CA ALA A 392 18.71 16.10 10.47
C ALA A 392 20.12 16.07 11.14
N SER A 393 20.52 17.17 11.76
CA SER A 393 21.78 17.26 12.48
C SER A 393 21.86 16.27 13.66
N ALA A 394 20.75 16.09 14.37
CA ALA A 394 20.65 15.14 15.47
C ALA A 394 20.75 13.69 14.98
N ILE A 395 20.06 13.34 13.91
CA ILE A 395 20.14 12.00 13.29
C ILE A 395 21.54 11.71 12.76
N ALA A 396 22.16 12.68 12.08
CA ALA A 396 23.52 12.55 11.57
C ALA A 396 24.53 12.37 12.74
N ALA A 397 24.38 13.12 13.81
CA ALA A 397 25.18 12.98 15.02
C ALA A 397 25.04 11.58 15.65
N GLN A 398 23.82 11.06 15.75
CA GLN A 398 23.56 9.71 16.26
C GLN A 398 24.26 8.64 15.41
N LEU A 399 24.15 8.73 14.07
CA LEU A 399 24.79 7.78 13.14
C LEU A 399 26.31 7.79 13.25
N LEU A 400 26.91 8.98 13.36
CA LEU A 400 28.36 9.13 13.51
C LEU A 400 28.83 8.66 14.88
N ALA A 401 28.12 9.01 15.94
CA ALA A 401 28.41 8.53 17.29
C ALA A 401 28.28 7.01 17.42
N LEU A 402 27.27 6.41 16.77
CA LEU A 402 27.12 4.97 16.69
C LEU A 402 28.30 4.31 15.97
N ARG A 403 28.71 4.86 14.84
CA ARG A 403 29.89 4.39 14.09
C ARG A 403 31.15 4.43 14.97
N ASP A 404 31.41 5.54 15.66
CA ASP A 404 32.57 5.73 16.52
C ASP A 404 32.53 4.79 17.73
N LYS A 405 31.35 4.57 18.29
CA LYS A 405 31.12 3.61 19.38
C LYS A 405 31.43 2.17 18.96
N ILE A 406 30.94 1.76 17.75
CA ILE A 406 31.24 0.43 17.21
C ILE A 406 32.75 0.22 17.07
N GLU A 407 33.45 1.21 16.53
CA GLU A 407 34.91 1.16 16.35
C GLU A 407 35.65 1.12 17.71
N SER A 408 35.24 1.96 18.66
CA SER A 408 35.84 2.00 20.00
C SER A 408 35.62 0.70 20.80
N ASP A 409 34.53 0.01 20.57
CA ASP A 409 34.20 -1.30 21.15
C ASP A 409 34.92 -2.47 20.43
N GLY A 410 35.81 -2.18 19.48
CA GLY A 410 36.55 -3.18 18.70
C GLY A 410 35.72 -3.86 17.61
N GLY A 411 34.56 -3.31 17.30
CA GLY A 411 33.70 -3.76 16.17
C GLY A 411 34.16 -3.18 14.84
N THR A 412 33.64 -3.73 13.77
CA THR A 412 33.91 -3.34 12.39
C THR A 412 32.69 -2.57 11.84
N PRO A 413 32.76 -1.24 11.63
CA PRO A 413 31.63 -0.43 11.18
C PRO A 413 31.06 -0.86 9.82
N SER A 414 31.91 -1.26 8.86
CA SER A 414 31.47 -1.70 7.51
C SER A 414 30.64 -2.99 7.52
N LEU A 415 30.72 -3.78 8.58
CA LEU A 415 29.92 -4.99 8.78
C LEU A 415 28.56 -4.70 9.44
N ARG A 416 28.28 -3.45 9.73
CA ARG A 416 26.98 -2.96 10.22
C ARG A 416 26.20 -2.32 9.08
N ARG A 417 24.91 -2.12 9.27
CA ARG A 417 24.09 -1.34 8.34
C ARG A 417 22.88 -0.78 9.06
N VAL A 418 22.72 0.51 9.00
CA VAL A 418 21.55 1.18 9.55
C VAL A 418 20.53 1.35 8.46
N MET A 419 19.28 0.92 8.71
CA MET A 419 18.14 1.13 7.84
C MET A 419 17.33 2.33 8.36
N LEU A 420 17.31 3.42 7.61
CA LEU A 420 16.54 4.63 7.91
C LEU A 420 15.22 4.61 7.17
N THR A 421 14.15 4.60 7.91
CA THR A 421 12.78 4.58 7.41
C THR A 421 11.82 5.09 8.48
N THR A 422 10.61 5.48 8.13
CA THR A 422 9.54 5.79 9.08
C THR A 422 8.85 4.52 9.59
N GLN A 423 7.85 4.64 10.47
CA GLN A 423 7.16 3.50 11.08
C GLN A 423 6.49 2.57 10.06
N ASP A 424 5.89 3.14 9.02
CA ASP A 424 5.21 2.42 7.92
C ASP A 424 5.99 2.49 6.60
N GLY A 425 7.17 3.10 6.61
CA GLY A 425 8.02 3.28 5.44
C GLY A 425 7.65 4.48 4.55
N SER A 426 6.55 5.20 4.80
CA SER A 426 6.14 6.34 3.97
C SER A 426 7.04 7.56 4.18
N VAL A 427 7.15 8.41 3.16
CA VAL A 427 7.81 9.71 3.29
C VAL A 427 6.84 10.67 3.98
N ILE A 428 7.25 11.20 5.13
CA ILE A 428 6.48 12.20 5.88
C ILE A 428 7.08 13.59 5.66
N ASN A 429 8.40 13.69 5.75
CA ASN A 429 9.14 14.92 5.57
C ASN A 429 10.30 14.71 4.58
N SER A 430 10.09 15.05 3.32
CA SER A 430 11.08 14.92 2.23
C SER A 430 12.31 15.78 2.49
N ASN A 431 12.11 17.02 3.01
CA ASN A 431 13.19 17.94 3.32
C ASN A 431 14.10 17.41 4.44
N LEU A 432 13.54 16.78 5.46
CA LEU A 432 14.33 16.18 6.54
C LEU A 432 15.28 15.09 6.00
N ILE A 433 14.78 14.22 5.15
CA ILE A 433 15.61 13.15 4.54
C ILE A 433 16.69 13.79 3.66
N HIS A 434 16.34 14.78 2.86
CA HIS A 434 17.29 15.52 2.01
C HIS A 434 18.41 16.17 2.85
N GLU A 435 18.07 16.86 3.93
CA GLU A 435 19.07 17.49 4.83
C GLU A 435 20.01 16.44 5.46
N ILE A 436 19.48 15.30 5.90
CA ILE A 436 20.34 14.19 6.41
C ILE A 436 21.32 13.75 5.32
N LEU A 437 20.83 13.54 4.09
CA LEU A 437 21.66 13.13 2.95
C LEU A 437 22.73 14.18 2.64
N LEU A 438 22.41 15.47 2.67
CA LEU A 438 23.39 16.55 2.46
C LEU A 438 24.50 16.53 3.51
N ILE A 439 24.18 16.28 4.79
CA ILE A 439 25.16 16.18 5.87
C ILE A 439 26.06 14.96 5.67
N LEU A 440 25.47 13.78 5.41
CA LEU A 440 26.18 12.52 5.30
C LEU A 440 27.05 12.41 4.05
N LYS A 441 26.62 12.97 2.90
CA LYS A 441 27.41 13.06 1.66
C LYS A 441 28.77 13.72 1.84
N ARG A 442 28.92 14.59 2.86
CA ARG A 442 30.17 15.31 3.12
C ARG A 442 31.21 14.52 3.93
N VAL A 443 30.84 13.33 4.43
CA VAL A 443 31.71 12.48 5.24
C VAL A 443 31.73 11.02 4.77
N PRO A 444 32.02 10.78 3.46
CA PRO A 444 31.95 9.43 2.88
C PRO A 444 32.93 8.43 3.50
N GLN A 445 33.99 8.93 4.17
CA GLN A 445 34.96 8.11 4.91
C GLN A 445 34.41 7.62 6.27
N GLN A 446 33.34 8.21 6.80
CA GLN A 446 32.72 7.80 8.06
C GLN A 446 31.39 7.06 7.81
N ILE A 447 30.58 7.57 6.90
CA ILE A 447 29.28 6.98 6.53
C ILE A 447 29.23 6.78 5.02
N SER A 448 28.88 5.58 4.57
CA SER A 448 28.64 5.28 3.17
C SER A 448 27.13 5.09 2.93
N ILE A 449 26.54 6.00 2.13
CA ILE A 449 25.13 5.84 1.75
C ILE A 449 25.05 4.77 0.67
N LYS A 450 24.24 3.75 0.89
CA LYS A 450 24.12 2.56 0.04
C LYS A 450 22.65 2.20 -0.16
N THR A 451 22.29 1.82 -1.37
CA THR A 451 20.95 1.32 -1.69
C THR A 451 20.80 -0.16 -1.30
N LEU A 452 19.59 -0.69 -1.33
CA LEU A 452 19.34 -2.11 -1.04
C LEU A 452 19.89 -3.05 -2.13
N ALA A 453 20.24 -2.54 -3.32
CA ALA A 453 20.95 -3.30 -4.35
C ALA A 453 22.37 -3.72 -3.90
N ASP A 454 22.98 -2.94 -2.99
CA ASP A 454 24.33 -3.17 -2.47
C ASP A 454 24.35 -4.01 -1.17
N LEU A 455 23.30 -4.79 -0.87
CA LEU A 455 23.32 -5.65 0.33
C LEU A 455 24.33 -6.77 0.19
N PRO A 456 25.21 -6.97 1.20
CA PRO A 456 26.16 -8.05 1.18
C PRO A 456 25.47 -9.41 1.32
N PRO A 457 26.10 -10.49 0.83
CA PRO A 457 25.55 -11.83 1.00
C PRO A 457 25.40 -12.20 2.48
N PRO A 458 24.50 -13.14 2.81
CA PRO A 458 24.22 -13.56 4.18
C PRO A 458 25.49 -14.10 4.89
N ARG A 459 25.70 -13.65 6.12
CA ARG A 459 26.84 -14.06 6.94
C ARG A 459 26.48 -15.26 7.80
N GLN A 460 27.34 -16.28 7.81
CA GLN A 460 27.14 -17.51 8.58
C GLN A 460 27.36 -17.30 10.08
N ASP A 461 28.20 -16.33 10.48
CA ASP A 461 28.53 -15.97 11.87
C ASP A 461 27.51 -14.99 12.50
N ALA A 462 26.51 -14.52 11.73
CA ALA A 462 25.49 -13.62 12.25
C ALA A 462 24.53 -14.33 13.23
N ILE A 463 24.02 -13.57 14.19
CA ILE A 463 23.12 -14.06 15.24
C ILE A 463 21.78 -14.48 14.62
N LYS A 464 21.21 -15.58 15.07
CA LYS A 464 19.83 -15.97 14.74
C LYS A 464 18.86 -15.20 15.63
N PRO A 465 17.86 -14.53 15.08
CA PRO A 465 16.79 -13.93 15.87
C PRO A 465 15.81 -15.03 16.34
N ASN A 466 15.09 -14.76 17.41
CA ASN A 466 13.98 -15.62 17.83
C ASN A 466 12.70 -15.15 17.14
N LEU A 467 12.29 -15.86 16.11
CA LEU A 467 11.06 -15.58 15.38
C LEU A 467 9.86 -16.14 16.17
N ARG A 468 8.88 -15.29 16.46
CA ARG A 468 7.64 -15.71 17.09
C ARG A 468 6.64 -16.17 16.05
N LEU A 469 5.90 -17.23 16.36
CA LEU A 469 4.80 -17.68 15.50
C LEU A 469 3.74 -16.59 15.40
N LYS A 470 3.35 -16.28 14.17
CA LYS A 470 2.29 -15.32 13.87
C LYS A 470 0.92 -15.99 13.91
N ASP A 471 -0.09 -15.36 14.51
CA ASP A 471 -1.47 -15.81 14.38
C ASP A 471 -1.98 -15.50 12.95
N SER A 472 -2.53 -16.52 12.30
CA SER A 472 -3.08 -16.43 10.94
C SER A 472 -4.56 -16.78 10.86
N THR A 473 -5.26 -16.82 11.99
CA THR A 473 -6.68 -17.21 12.05
C THR A 473 -7.57 -16.29 11.21
N GLN A 474 -7.38 -14.98 11.32
CA GLN A 474 -8.13 -14.00 10.52
C GLN A 474 -7.83 -14.12 9.02
N PHE A 475 -6.57 -14.36 8.66
CA PHE A 475 -6.18 -14.62 7.28
C PHE A 475 -6.90 -15.85 6.72
N ASN A 476 -6.90 -16.96 7.46
CA ASN A 476 -7.55 -18.20 7.04
C ASN A 476 -9.06 -18.03 6.87
N THR A 477 -9.73 -17.38 7.81
CA THR A 477 -11.17 -17.09 7.71
C THR A 477 -11.47 -16.27 6.45
N ARG A 478 -10.70 -15.22 6.20
CA ARG A 478 -10.80 -14.37 5.03
C ARG A 478 -10.66 -15.18 3.73
N MET A 479 -9.62 -15.99 3.61
CA MET A 479 -9.36 -16.79 2.41
C MET A 479 -10.46 -17.81 2.16
N ASN A 480 -11.00 -18.44 3.20
CA ASN A 480 -12.12 -19.37 3.09
C ASN A 480 -13.40 -18.69 2.56
N ASP A 481 -13.66 -17.45 2.96
CA ASP A 481 -14.82 -16.70 2.45
C ASP A 481 -14.64 -16.27 0.99
N ILE A 482 -13.41 -15.92 0.60
CA ILE A 482 -13.06 -15.67 -0.80
C ILE A 482 -13.24 -16.92 -1.64
N ASP A 483 -12.81 -18.10 -1.16
CA ASP A 483 -12.94 -19.36 -1.88
C ASP A 483 -14.38 -19.77 -2.09
N LYS A 484 -15.25 -19.56 -1.11
CA LYS A 484 -16.70 -19.77 -1.28
C LYS A 484 -17.25 -18.89 -2.39
N LEU A 485 -16.91 -17.61 -2.39
CA LEU A 485 -17.37 -16.67 -3.42
C LEU A 485 -16.77 -17.06 -4.79
N ARG A 486 -15.49 -17.39 -4.85
CA ARG A 486 -14.82 -17.89 -6.07
C ARG A 486 -15.52 -19.12 -6.63
N SER A 487 -15.86 -20.09 -5.78
CA SER A 487 -16.60 -21.27 -6.16
C SER A 487 -17.98 -20.94 -6.75
N ASP A 488 -18.67 -19.94 -6.17
CA ASP A 488 -19.97 -19.51 -6.71
C ASP A 488 -19.84 -18.81 -8.07
N LEU A 489 -18.76 -18.06 -8.29
CA LEU A 489 -18.46 -17.45 -9.59
C LEU A 489 -18.10 -18.49 -10.65
N HIS A 490 -17.27 -19.47 -10.31
CA HIS A 490 -16.86 -20.56 -11.22
C HIS A 490 -18.04 -21.40 -11.75
N LYS A 491 -19.18 -21.40 -11.05
CA LYS A 491 -20.39 -22.04 -11.58
C LYS A 491 -20.92 -21.35 -12.86
N LEU A 492 -20.46 -20.12 -13.17
CA LEU A 492 -20.83 -19.40 -14.40
C LEU A 492 -19.74 -19.40 -15.47
N ASP A 493 -18.60 -20.07 -15.25
CA ASP A 493 -17.49 -20.07 -16.22
C ASP A 493 -17.92 -20.49 -17.62
N SER A 494 -18.78 -21.52 -17.73
CA SER A 494 -19.28 -22.00 -19.01
C SER A 494 -20.34 -21.10 -19.66
N THR A 495 -20.86 -20.12 -18.91
CA THR A 495 -21.94 -19.22 -19.35
C THR A 495 -21.38 -17.89 -19.86
N LEU A 496 -20.31 -17.39 -19.24
CA LEU A 496 -19.60 -16.17 -19.63
C LEU A 496 -18.47 -16.47 -20.60
N ASP A 497 -18.17 -15.55 -21.48
CA ASP A 497 -16.93 -15.60 -22.24
C ASP A 497 -15.75 -15.36 -21.27
N GLY A 498 -14.67 -16.16 -21.38
CA GLY A 498 -13.48 -16.02 -20.53
C GLY A 498 -12.80 -14.63 -20.61
N ASN A 499 -13.07 -13.86 -21.64
CA ASN A 499 -12.60 -12.48 -21.83
C ASN A 499 -13.62 -11.42 -21.40
N SER A 500 -14.71 -11.82 -20.73
CA SER A 500 -15.75 -10.87 -20.30
C SER A 500 -15.19 -9.84 -19.31
N ALA A 501 -15.58 -8.58 -19.47
CA ALA A 501 -15.20 -7.49 -18.57
C ALA A 501 -15.70 -7.75 -17.13
N THR A 502 -16.89 -8.31 -17.00
CA THR A 502 -17.49 -8.70 -15.72
C THR A 502 -16.66 -9.76 -15.02
N TRP A 503 -16.18 -10.79 -15.75
CA TRP A 503 -15.33 -11.84 -15.20
C TRP A 503 -13.98 -11.28 -14.70
N THR A 504 -13.36 -10.41 -15.49
CA THR A 504 -12.13 -9.72 -15.12
C THR A 504 -12.30 -8.90 -13.84
N LEU A 505 -13.37 -8.11 -13.75
CA LEU A 505 -13.67 -7.28 -12.57
C LEU A 505 -13.94 -8.14 -11.32
N TRP A 506 -14.66 -9.25 -11.44
CA TRP A 506 -14.88 -10.15 -10.32
C TRP A 506 -13.57 -10.75 -9.78
N ASN A 507 -12.67 -11.16 -10.66
CA ASN A 507 -11.35 -11.65 -10.27
C ASN A 507 -10.51 -10.54 -9.61
N GLU A 508 -10.53 -9.31 -10.12
CA GLU A 508 -9.87 -8.17 -9.49
C GLU A 508 -10.44 -7.91 -8.08
N ARG A 509 -11.75 -7.98 -7.89
CA ARG A 509 -12.39 -7.83 -6.57
C ARG A 509 -12.00 -8.95 -5.60
N LEU A 510 -12.00 -10.21 -6.03
CA LEU A 510 -11.54 -11.34 -5.20
C LEU A 510 -10.08 -11.15 -4.77
N MET A 511 -9.24 -10.67 -5.69
CA MET A 511 -7.85 -10.36 -5.43
C MET A 511 -7.71 -9.24 -4.38
N VAL A 512 -8.44 -8.13 -4.54
CA VAL A 512 -8.46 -7.01 -3.58
C VAL A 512 -8.96 -7.47 -2.20
N MET A 513 -9.98 -8.31 -2.13
CA MET A 513 -10.49 -8.88 -0.88
C MET A 513 -9.43 -9.70 -0.12
N SER A 514 -8.43 -10.25 -0.80
CA SER A 514 -7.33 -11.00 -0.18
C SER A 514 -6.29 -10.09 0.49
N SER A 515 -6.25 -8.81 0.15
CA SER A 515 -5.28 -7.83 0.65
C SER A 515 -5.33 -7.64 2.17
N ASP A 516 -4.17 -7.58 2.82
CA ASP A 516 -4.05 -7.43 4.27
C ASP A 516 -4.60 -6.10 4.82
N PRO A 517 -4.36 -4.93 4.19
CA PRO A 517 -4.82 -3.63 4.69
C PRO A 517 -6.33 -3.42 4.60
N LEU A 518 -7.06 -4.24 3.82
CA LEU A 518 -8.50 -4.05 3.63
C LEU A 518 -9.26 -4.35 4.93
N SER A 519 -10.18 -3.48 5.33
CA SER A 519 -11.01 -3.71 6.52
C SER A 519 -12.08 -4.79 6.28
N THR A 520 -12.64 -5.32 7.36
CA THR A 520 -13.72 -6.32 7.25
C THR A 520 -14.96 -5.72 6.56
N GLU A 521 -15.30 -4.48 6.87
CA GLU A 521 -16.45 -3.75 6.29
C GLU A 521 -16.27 -3.55 4.80
N GLN A 522 -15.08 -3.15 4.36
CA GLN A 522 -14.75 -3.02 2.94
C GLN A 522 -14.85 -4.36 2.20
N ARG A 523 -14.34 -5.45 2.80
CA ARG A 523 -14.48 -6.80 2.22
C ARG A 523 -15.94 -7.21 2.05
N VAL A 524 -16.78 -6.92 3.05
CA VAL A 524 -18.23 -7.18 2.96
C VAL A 524 -18.87 -6.39 1.83
N GLN A 525 -18.47 -5.13 1.61
CA GLN A 525 -18.97 -4.31 0.49
C GLN A 525 -18.61 -4.95 -0.86
N PHE A 526 -17.35 -5.33 -1.07
CA PHE A 526 -16.89 -6.03 -2.29
C PHE A 526 -17.67 -7.34 -2.51
N ALA A 527 -17.79 -8.17 -1.46
CA ALA A 527 -18.50 -9.43 -1.53
C ALA A 527 -20.00 -9.25 -1.85
N THR A 528 -20.64 -8.25 -1.24
CA THR A 528 -22.06 -7.95 -1.46
C THR A 528 -22.30 -7.49 -2.89
N GLN A 529 -21.51 -6.55 -3.39
CA GLN A 529 -21.61 -6.07 -4.76
C GLN A 529 -21.42 -7.21 -5.78
N THR A 530 -20.40 -8.04 -5.56
CA THR A 530 -20.14 -9.20 -6.45
C THR A 530 -21.29 -10.21 -6.42
N ARG A 531 -21.88 -10.50 -5.24
CA ARG A 531 -23.04 -11.40 -5.12
C ARG A 531 -24.30 -10.84 -5.76
N GLU A 532 -24.53 -9.53 -5.69
CA GLU A 532 -25.67 -8.87 -6.34
C GLU A 532 -25.55 -8.95 -7.88
N GLU A 533 -24.36 -8.70 -8.40
CA GLU A 533 -24.09 -8.84 -9.84
C GLU A 533 -24.23 -10.30 -10.30
N LEU A 534 -23.67 -11.24 -9.54
CA LEU A 534 -23.84 -12.67 -9.77
C LEU A 534 -25.32 -13.07 -9.81
N LYS A 535 -26.12 -12.57 -8.85
CA LYS A 535 -27.56 -12.82 -8.79
C LYS A 535 -28.28 -12.25 -10.01
N LYS A 536 -27.98 -11.02 -10.42
CA LYS A 536 -28.53 -10.39 -11.63
C LYS A 536 -28.20 -11.23 -12.87
N LEU A 537 -26.96 -11.65 -13.01
CA LEU A 537 -26.52 -12.44 -14.17
C LEU A 537 -27.19 -13.82 -14.23
N ARG A 538 -27.36 -14.48 -13.08
CA ARG A 538 -28.06 -15.78 -12.99
C ARG A 538 -29.54 -15.71 -13.41
N THR A 539 -30.14 -14.55 -13.35
CA THR A 539 -31.54 -14.32 -13.73
C THR A 539 -31.68 -13.50 -15.01
N ALA A 540 -30.59 -13.23 -15.71
CA ALA A 540 -30.56 -12.35 -16.86
C ALA A 540 -31.21 -12.96 -18.09
N VAL A 541 -31.10 -14.29 -18.29
CA VAL A 541 -31.75 -14.97 -19.41
C VAL A 541 -33.12 -15.44 -18.98
N THR A 542 -34.13 -14.95 -19.69
CA THR A 542 -35.53 -15.22 -19.37
C THR A 542 -36.34 -15.51 -20.66
N LEU A 543 -37.58 -15.97 -20.47
CA LEU A 543 -38.62 -16.11 -21.50
C LEU A 543 -39.84 -15.35 -21.00
N GLU A 544 -40.69 -14.90 -21.95
CA GLU A 544 -41.95 -14.30 -21.62
C GLU A 544 -42.89 -15.36 -21.01
N GLU A 545 -43.27 -15.16 -19.75
CA GLU A 545 -44.13 -16.05 -18.98
C GLU A 545 -45.56 -16.08 -19.57
N GLY A 546 -46.21 -17.22 -19.46
CA GLY A 546 -47.63 -17.37 -19.92
C GLY A 546 -47.81 -17.47 -21.42
N THR A 547 -46.75 -17.48 -22.21
CA THR A 547 -46.80 -17.65 -23.66
C THR A 547 -47.44 -18.97 -24.02
N THR A 548 -48.51 -18.94 -24.90
CA THR A 548 -49.13 -20.15 -25.41
C THR A 548 -48.70 -20.39 -26.87
N PHE A 549 -48.03 -21.49 -27.09
CA PHE A 549 -47.61 -21.93 -28.42
C PHE A 549 -48.67 -22.80 -29.03
N THR A 550 -49.11 -22.52 -30.26
CA THR A 550 -50.09 -23.36 -30.99
C THR A 550 -49.34 -24.30 -31.94
N LEU A 551 -49.48 -25.58 -31.70
CA LEU A 551 -48.92 -26.62 -32.54
C LEU A 551 -50.03 -27.13 -33.50
N GLY A 552 -49.88 -26.86 -34.79
CA GLY A 552 -50.89 -27.15 -35.82
C GLY A 552 -50.91 -28.59 -36.33
N SER A 553 -49.89 -29.41 -35.94
CA SER A 553 -49.76 -30.80 -36.35
C SER A 553 -49.16 -31.65 -35.23
N LYS A 554 -49.24 -32.99 -35.39
CA LYS A 554 -48.63 -33.93 -34.44
C LYS A 554 -47.12 -33.81 -34.38
N GLN A 555 -46.46 -33.50 -35.48
CA GLN A 555 -45.06 -33.13 -35.57
C GLN A 555 -44.98 -31.63 -35.86
N SER A 556 -44.32 -30.86 -35.02
CA SER A 556 -44.26 -29.39 -35.08
C SER A 556 -42.98 -28.88 -34.46
N GLN A 557 -42.80 -27.57 -34.51
CA GLN A 557 -41.65 -26.90 -33.89
C GLN A 557 -42.11 -25.97 -32.78
N LEU A 558 -41.48 -26.10 -31.61
CA LEU A 558 -41.62 -25.11 -30.52
C LEU A 558 -40.55 -24.05 -30.70
N ARG A 559 -40.94 -22.80 -30.83
CA ARG A 559 -40.05 -21.65 -30.94
C ARG A 559 -40.05 -20.88 -29.64
N LEU A 560 -38.93 -20.92 -28.92
CA LEU A 560 -38.71 -20.18 -27.68
C LEU A 560 -37.87 -18.93 -28.00
N ASN A 561 -38.30 -17.78 -27.56
CA ASN A 561 -37.54 -16.52 -27.69
C ASN A 561 -36.88 -16.22 -26.33
N LEU A 562 -35.58 -16.49 -26.23
CA LEU A 562 -34.79 -16.22 -25.05
C LEU A 562 -34.34 -14.77 -25.08
N GLN A 563 -34.60 -14.04 -24.00
CA GLN A 563 -34.17 -12.65 -23.82
C GLN A 563 -33.04 -12.57 -22.80
N ASN A 564 -31.95 -11.88 -23.15
CA ASN A 564 -30.84 -11.57 -22.25
C ASN A 564 -30.94 -10.10 -21.81
N LEU A 565 -31.14 -9.88 -20.54
CA LEU A 565 -31.26 -8.58 -19.89
C LEU A 565 -29.92 -8.05 -19.35
N SER A 566 -28.81 -8.76 -19.60
CA SER A 566 -27.48 -8.33 -19.16
C SER A 566 -26.69 -7.67 -20.29
N ASN A 567 -25.62 -6.97 -19.90
CA ASN A 567 -24.66 -6.35 -20.83
C ASN A 567 -23.58 -7.33 -21.32
N GLU A 568 -23.71 -8.64 -21.01
CA GLU A 568 -22.75 -9.69 -21.37
C GLU A 568 -23.39 -10.68 -22.32
N ASP A 569 -22.65 -11.21 -23.26
CA ASP A 569 -23.06 -12.33 -24.07
C ASP A 569 -23.10 -13.60 -23.21
N LEU A 570 -24.24 -14.29 -23.17
CA LEU A 570 -24.42 -15.45 -22.33
C LEU A 570 -24.64 -16.71 -23.17
N THR A 571 -23.88 -17.75 -22.90
CA THR A 571 -24.12 -19.09 -23.44
C THR A 571 -24.83 -19.93 -22.39
N VAL A 572 -26.00 -20.43 -22.71
CA VAL A 572 -26.86 -21.17 -21.78
C VAL A 572 -27.33 -22.49 -22.37
N LEU A 573 -27.58 -23.47 -21.52
CA LEU A 573 -28.25 -24.70 -21.88
C LEU A 573 -29.72 -24.65 -21.49
N VAL A 574 -30.60 -24.72 -22.47
CA VAL A 574 -32.05 -24.74 -22.28
C VAL A 574 -32.52 -26.19 -22.26
N LYS A 575 -33.20 -26.60 -21.19
CA LYS A 575 -33.87 -27.88 -21.05
C LYS A 575 -35.37 -27.72 -21.07
N VAL A 576 -36.04 -28.52 -21.89
CA VAL A 576 -37.49 -28.47 -22.07
C VAL A 576 -38.10 -29.80 -21.72
N GLU A 577 -39.12 -29.80 -20.88
CA GLU A 577 -39.80 -31.00 -20.42
C GLU A 577 -41.32 -30.82 -20.46
N SER A 578 -42.06 -31.88 -20.87
CA SER A 578 -43.51 -31.92 -20.79
C SER A 578 -43.99 -33.37 -20.72
N GLN A 579 -45.09 -33.66 -20.02
CA GLN A 579 -45.65 -35.01 -19.90
C GLN A 579 -46.33 -35.50 -21.17
N LYS A 580 -46.75 -34.61 -22.04
CA LYS A 580 -47.59 -34.92 -23.23
C LYS A 580 -46.95 -34.48 -24.55
N LEU A 581 -45.75 -33.99 -24.49
CA LEU A 581 -44.92 -33.63 -25.64
C LEU A 581 -43.58 -34.35 -25.56
N GLN A 582 -43.17 -34.95 -26.64
CA GLN A 582 -41.88 -35.57 -26.80
C GLN A 582 -40.98 -34.66 -27.63
N PHE A 583 -39.87 -34.20 -27.05
CA PHE A 583 -38.92 -33.36 -27.75
C PHE A 583 -37.83 -34.23 -28.38
N VAL A 584 -37.46 -33.94 -29.62
CA VAL A 584 -36.42 -34.67 -30.35
C VAL A 584 -35.02 -34.37 -29.69
N ASN A 585 -34.79 -33.11 -29.40
CA ASN A 585 -33.60 -32.62 -28.66
C ASN A 585 -34.05 -31.74 -27.49
N PRO A 586 -34.30 -32.34 -26.28
CA PRO A 586 -34.81 -31.60 -25.13
C PRO A 586 -33.80 -30.65 -24.54
N ASN A 587 -32.52 -30.73 -24.91
CA ASN A 587 -31.40 -29.95 -24.42
C ASN A 587 -30.74 -29.20 -25.60
N ALA A 588 -30.64 -27.89 -25.51
CA ALA A 588 -30.03 -27.06 -26.56
C ALA A 588 -29.11 -25.99 -25.93
N VAL A 589 -27.90 -25.93 -26.42
CA VAL A 589 -26.98 -24.83 -26.04
C VAL A 589 -27.19 -23.65 -26.98
N VAL A 590 -27.43 -22.47 -26.40
CA VAL A 590 -27.75 -21.24 -27.13
C VAL A 590 -26.91 -20.09 -26.62
N ARG A 591 -26.28 -19.34 -27.51
CA ARG A 591 -25.67 -18.03 -27.21
C ARG A 591 -26.73 -16.94 -27.37
N VAL A 592 -26.98 -16.16 -26.34
CA VAL A 592 -27.89 -15.04 -26.32
C VAL A 592 -27.06 -13.77 -26.15
N PRO A 593 -26.95 -12.91 -27.20
CA PRO A 593 -26.15 -11.70 -27.15
C PRO A 593 -26.62 -10.72 -26.06
N ALA A 594 -25.74 -9.85 -25.62
CA ALA A 594 -26.02 -8.80 -24.62
C ALA A 594 -27.23 -7.93 -25.05
N ASN A 595 -28.10 -7.64 -24.07
CA ASN A 595 -29.32 -6.78 -24.29
C ASN A 595 -30.14 -7.16 -25.52
N SER A 596 -30.19 -8.44 -25.85
CA SER A 596 -30.81 -8.94 -27.09
C SER A 596 -31.63 -10.18 -26.83
N SER A 597 -32.31 -10.65 -27.86
CA SER A 597 -33.03 -11.93 -27.82
C SER A 597 -32.55 -12.87 -28.92
N ASN A 598 -32.58 -14.17 -28.62
CA ASN A 598 -32.27 -15.22 -29.58
C ASN A 598 -33.35 -16.31 -29.59
N GLY A 599 -33.76 -16.70 -30.76
CA GLY A 599 -34.80 -17.71 -30.97
C GLY A 599 -34.20 -19.13 -30.94
N LEU A 600 -34.77 -19.99 -30.12
CA LEU A 600 -34.48 -21.43 -30.08
C LEU A 600 -35.65 -22.22 -30.70
N THR A 601 -35.39 -23.02 -31.69
CA THR A 601 -36.39 -23.91 -32.32
C THR A 601 -36.13 -25.36 -31.90
N ILE A 602 -37.15 -26.02 -31.35
CA ILE A 602 -37.07 -27.40 -30.86
C ILE A 602 -38.17 -28.23 -31.56
N ASP A 603 -37.78 -29.29 -32.20
CA ASP A 603 -38.75 -30.25 -32.82
C ASP A 603 -39.50 -31.03 -31.75
N VAL A 604 -40.82 -31.04 -31.87
CA VAL A 604 -41.69 -31.62 -30.86
C VAL A 604 -42.73 -32.53 -31.52
N VAL A 605 -43.01 -33.67 -30.88
CA VAL A 605 -44.02 -34.62 -31.22
C VAL A 605 -45.10 -34.62 -30.15
N ALA A 606 -46.32 -34.25 -30.51
CA ALA A 606 -47.44 -34.26 -29.58
C ALA A 606 -48.02 -35.67 -29.41
N LEU A 607 -48.13 -36.12 -28.16
CA LEU A 607 -48.68 -37.43 -27.79
C LEU A 607 -50.21 -37.39 -27.74
N SER A 608 -50.83 -36.24 -27.51
CA SER A 608 -52.27 -36.06 -27.46
C SER A 608 -52.65 -34.60 -27.81
N ASN A 609 -53.93 -34.35 -28.11
CA ASN A 609 -54.46 -33.00 -28.30
C ASN A 609 -54.84 -32.38 -26.96
N GLY A 610 -54.74 -31.06 -26.87
CA GLY A 610 -55.11 -30.29 -25.68
C GLY A 610 -54.17 -29.16 -25.39
N LEU A 611 -54.29 -28.56 -24.22
CA LEU A 611 -53.39 -27.55 -23.67
C LEU A 611 -52.50 -28.23 -22.61
N PHE A 612 -51.19 -28.11 -22.80
CA PHE A 612 -50.20 -28.82 -21.92
C PHE A 612 -49.18 -27.83 -21.40
N PRO A 613 -48.80 -27.92 -20.11
CA PRO A 613 -47.68 -27.17 -19.59
C PRO A 613 -46.35 -27.72 -20.18
N VAL A 614 -45.46 -26.84 -20.46
CA VAL A 614 -44.08 -27.09 -20.87
C VAL A 614 -43.17 -26.39 -19.88
N ASP A 615 -42.37 -27.17 -19.16
CA ASP A 615 -41.38 -26.67 -18.24
C ASP A 615 -40.11 -26.32 -19.00
N VAL A 616 -39.68 -25.07 -18.93
CA VAL A 616 -38.43 -24.60 -19.50
C VAL A 616 -37.50 -24.25 -18.34
N ARG A 617 -36.34 -24.89 -18.33
CA ARG A 617 -35.28 -24.61 -17.33
C ARG A 617 -34.03 -24.19 -18.07
N ILE A 618 -33.42 -23.12 -17.58
CA ILE A 618 -32.17 -22.58 -18.12
C ILE A 618 -31.03 -22.97 -17.18
N PHE A 619 -29.96 -23.49 -17.74
CA PHE A 619 -28.75 -23.92 -17.03
C PHE A 619 -27.52 -23.21 -17.59
N THR A 620 -26.42 -23.26 -16.85
CA THR A 620 -25.09 -22.94 -17.38
C THR A 620 -24.79 -23.83 -18.59
N ALA A 621 -23.93 -23.38 -19.49
CA ALA A 621 -23.72 -24.09 -20.77
C ALA A 621 -23.26 -25.55 -20.58
N ASP A 622 -22.53 -25.86 -19.52
CA ASP A 622 -22.12 -27.21 -19.10
C ASP A 622 -23.23 -27.99 -18.39
N GLY A 623 -24.35 -27.37 -18.08
CA GLY A 623 -25.48 -27.96 -17.38
C GLY A 623 -25.30 -28.17 -15.88
N SER A 624 -24.21 -27.68 -15.27
CA SER A 624 -23.86 -27.91 -13.85
C SER A 624 -24.73 -27.11 -12.88
N SER A 625 -25.23 -25.93 -13.26
CA SER A 625 -25.99 -25.05 -12.38
C SER A 625 -27.22 -24.47 -13.07
N GLN A 626 -28.35 -24.50 -12.40
CA GLN A 626 -29.58 -23.86 -12.92
C GLN A 626 -29.49 -22.35 -12.78
N LEU A 627 -29.88 -21.64 -13.84
CA LEU A 627 -29.99 -20.19 -13.93
C LEU A 627 -31.46 -19.77 -13.81
N GLY A 628 -31.75 -18.88 -12.85
CA GLY A 628 -33.10 -18.42 -12.61
C GLY A 628 -34.07 -19.49 -12.08
N LYS A 629 -35.36 -19.18 -12.19
CA LYS A 629 -36.45 -20.10 -11.82
C LYS A 629 -36.88 -20.90 -13.04
N LYS A 630 -37.61 -22.01 -12.80
CA LYS A 630 -38.34 -22.74 -13.81
C LYS A 630 -39.38 -21.79 -14.44
N ILE A 631 -39.45 -21.77 -15.76
CA ILE A 631 -40.43 -21.00 -16.52
C ILE A 631 -41.43 -21.98 -17.08
N GLU A 632 -42.73 -21.71 -16.89
CA GLU A 632 -43.81 -22.51 -17.41
C GLU A 632 -44.47 -21.83 -18.57
N VAL A 633 -44.48 -22.47 -19.73
CA VAL A 633 -45.17 -22.04 -20.92
C VAL A 633 -46.23 -23.07 -21.32
N SER A 634 -47.23 -22.66 -22.07
CA SER A 634 -48.31 -23.55 -22.49
C SER A 634 -48.17 -23.92 -23.97
N ALA A 635 -48.40 -25.18 -24.31
CA ALA A 635 -48.48 -25.63 -25.69
C ALA A 635 -49.90 -26.15 -26.00
N ARG A 636 -50.60 -25.52 -26.95
CA ARG A 636 -51.91 -25.90 -27.46
C ARG A 636 -51.71 -26.77 -28.70
N VAL A 637 -52.13 -28.03 -28.63
CA VAL A 637 -52.03 -28.95 -29.75
C VAL A 637 -53.40 -29.13 -30.39
N ASN A 638 -53.55 -28.66 -31.66
CA ASN A 638 -54.75 -28.79 -32.49
C ASN A 638 -54.49 -29.70 -33.69
N ALA A 639 -54.02 -30.94 -33.44
CA ALA A 639 -53.66 -31.88 -34.50
C ALA A 639 -54.86 -32.46 -35.30
N LEU A 640 -56.09 -32.10 -34.91
CA LEU A 640 -57.34 -32.55 -35.58
C LEU A 640 -57.83 -31.59 -36.67
N ALA A 641 -57.19 -30.49 -36.96
CA ALA A 641 -57.60 -29.62 -38.08
C ALA A 641 -57.51 -30.28 -39.45
N GLY A 642 -56.83 -31.46 -39.58
CA GLY A 642 -56.83 -32.28 -40.79
C GLY A 642 -58.03 -33.25 -40.91
N LEU A 643 -58.64 -33.70 -39.80
CA LEU A 643 -59.79 -34.60 -39.83
C LEU A 643 -61.03 -33.88 -40.33
N GLY A 644 -61.24 -32.62 -40.05
CA GLY A 644 -62.34 -31.83 -40.63
C GLY A 644 -62.32 -31.76 -42.18
N ARG A 645 -61.13 -31.66 -42.78
CA ARG A 645 -60.96 -31.72 -44.25
C ARG A 645 -61.21 -33.12 -44.78
N VAL A 646 -60.79 -34.18 -44.09
CA VAL A 646 -61.10 -35.57 -44.51
C VAL A 646 -62.57 -35.89 -44.31
N VAL A 647 -63.23 -35.49 -43.21
CA VAL A 647 -64.66 -35.66 -42.97
C VAL A 647 -65.42 -34.83 -43.92
N SER A 648 -65.05 -33.58 -44.26
CA SER A 648 -65.66 -32.73 -45.28
C SER A 648 -65.49 -33.34 -46.69
N GLY A 649 -64.33 -33.93 -47.00
CA GLY A 649 -64.03 -34.65 -48.21
C GLY A 649 -64.88 -35.90 -48.38
N VAL A 650 -64.98 -36.71 -47.30
CA VAL A 650 -65.85 -37.88 -47.26
C VAL A 650 -67.33 -37.52 -47.33
N ALA A 651 -67.80 -36.48 -46.67
CA ALA A 651 -69.15 -35.96 -46.72
C ALA A 651 -69.47 -35.42 -48.11
N LEU A 652 -68.48 -34.74 -48.75
CA LEU A 652 -68.63 -34.26 -50.15
C LEU A 652 -68.72 -35.45 -51.13
N LEU A 653 -67.92 -36.49 -50.97
CA LEU A 653 -67.94 -37.70 -51.75
C LEU A 653 -69.26 -38.47 -51.52
N LEU A 654 -69.79 -38.56 -50.33
CA LEU A 654 -71.07 -39.15 -50.00
C LEU A 654 -72.19 -38.31 -50.62
N LEU A 655 -72.15 -37.01 -50.64
CA LEU A 655 -73.07 -36.09 -51.23
C LEU A 655 -73.00 -36.19 -52.74
N LEU A 656 -71.84 -36.28 -53.35
CA LEU A 656 -71.68 -36.51 -54.80
C LEU A 656 -72.19 -37.89 -55.27
N THR A 657 -71.90 -38.96 -54.45
CA THR A 657 -72.47 -40.29 -54.75
C THR A 657 -73.98 -40.34 -54.57
N TRP A 658 -74.53 -39.67 -53.57
CA TRP A 658 -75.97 -39.53 -53.40
C TRP A 658 -76.56 -38.72 -54.53
N TRP A 659 -75.96 -37.67 -54.98
CA TRP A 659 -76.36 -36.82 -56.09
C TRP A 659 -76.33 -37.60 -57.43
N ALA A 660 -75.27 -38.36 -57.69
CA ALA A 660 -75.11 -39.23 -58.81
C ALA A 660 -76.19 -40.33 -58.81
N ALA A 661 -76.52 -40.93 -57.71
CA ALA A 661 -77.59 -41.90 -57.51
C ALA A 661 -78.95 -41.26 -57.70
N HIS A 662 -79.17 -40.01 -57.29
CA HIS A 662 -80.39 -39.23 -57.48
C HIS A 662 -80.58 -38.88 -58.96
N PHE A 663 -79.54 -38.49 -59.67
CA PHE A 663 -79.61 -38.24 -61.11
C PHE A 663 -79.90 -39.53 -61.93
N ARG A 664 -79.28 -40.67 -61.53
CA ARG A 664 -79.58 -41.97 -62.17
C ARG A 664 -81.02 -42.38 -61.98
N ARG A 665 -81.63 -42.11 -60.80
CA ARG A 665 -83.05 -42.40 -60.58
C ARG A 665 -83.95 -41.45 -61.47
N LYS A 666 -83.66 -40.20 -61.64
CA LYS A 666 -84.34 -39.28 -62.48
C LYS A 666 -84.25 -39.60 -63.99
N TYR A 667 -83.14 -40.13 -64.42
CA TYR A 667 -82.94 -40.61 -65.79
C TYR A 667 -83.71 -41.91 -66.08
N ARG A 668 -83.95 -42.80 -65.15
CA ARG A 668 -84.75 -44.04 -65.29
C ARG A 668 -86.27 -43.74 -65.34
N THR A 669 -86.77 -42.73 -64.82
CA THR A 669 -88.18 -42.32 -64.85
C THR A 669 -88.56 -41.59 -66.14
N ARG A 670 -87.63 -41.16 -66.98
CA ARG A 670 -87.92 -40.52 -68.28
C ARG A 670 -87.95 -41.46 -69.50
N VAL A 671 -87.68 -42.75 -69.35
CA VAL A 671 -87.62 -43.73 -70.41
C VAL A 671 -88.90 -44.63 -70.43
N SER A 672 -89.93 -44.46 -69.58
CA SER A 672 -91.16 -45.25 -69.51
C SER A 672 -92.46 -44.57 -69.93
N GLN A 673 -92.42 -43.57 -70.83
CA GLN A 673 -93.61 -43.02 -71.38
C GLN A 673 -93.43 -42.76 -72.89
N THR A 674 -93.39 -43.83 -73.69
CA THR A 674 -93.78 -43.85 -75.08
C THR A 674 -94.42 -45.16 -75.40
N HIS A 675 -95.64 -45.15 -75.65
CA HIS A 675 -96.52 -45.90 -76.62
C HIS A 675 -97.92 -46.14 -76.06
N PRO A 676 -98.81 -46.38 -76.89
CA PRO A 676 -99.07 -45.98 -78.28
C PRO A 676 -100.48 -45.43 -78.46
N VAL A 677 -100.75 -44.86 -79.53
CA VAL A 677 -101.38 -45.11 -80.77
C VAL A 677 -102.80 -45.81 -80.69
N VAL A 678 -103.60 -45.25 -81.42
CA VAL A 678 -104.49 -45.72 -82.50
C VAL A 678 -105.90 -45.20 -82.41
N ASN A 679 -106.23 -44.63 -83.51
CA ASN A 679 -107.40 -44.75 -84.38
C ASN A 679 -108.78 -44.62 -83.73
N SER A 680 -109.65 -44.12 -84.34
CA SER A 680 -110.20 -43.99 -85.63
C SER A 680 -111.51 -43.23 -85.57
N GLU A 681 -111.75 -42.68 -86.68
CA GLU A 681 -112.99 -42.49 -87.30
C GLU A 681 -114.00 -41.54 -86.66
N SER A 682 -114.35 -40.74 -87.33
CA SER A 682 -115.23 -40.21 -88.28
C SER A 682 -115.40 -38.72 -88.20
#